data_32485ae78bbb1097bb721bf8cb989188
#
_entry.id   32485ae78bbb1097bb721bf8cb989188
#
_cell.length_a   1.000
_cell.length_b   1.000
_cell.length_c   1.000
_cell.angle_alpha   90.00
_cell.angle_beta   90.00
_cell.angle_gamma   90.00
#
_symmetry.space_group_name_H-M   'P 1'
#
loop_
_entity.id
_entity.type
_entity.pdbx_description
1 polymer ?
#
loop_
_entity_poly.entity_id
_entity_poly.type
_entity_poly.pdbx_seq_one_letter_code
_entity_poly.pdbx_strand_id
1 'polypeptide(L)'
;MIKAFQWDLARQAERLDWLVAQLARYADWGYQELYLHLEDAVEFPSLPGVARKDAYSRRQFARLVGEAARVGIGVVPIVNLLGHTQYLIKVPGLRDLNELRAPDGSALERGQVCPLHPALLGVADALVRDIAPFCTAGKVHVGLDESFDLGRHPLCAAEIAEVGVGGHFGRYVQRLNGVAYSHGLRLGLWADMLALVPEAIDHLPAGVIAYDWYYYPFGRRPRIELRNFAGYDLAPALRARGIEYWGCPMNGSFRFEPLPIFGDRLANIRDWWRRCAAVGAGGMLITSWEPDRLAIEMTTVVDAAAACLWLDPGVDDAPGMLARGFGRVFGGSGEAELARAAIACDSRAFAGYARWEINDRWDVCATRGGTSRYEAERAFYGRLARRVPPLPRPFRVSVAFRAYLAERDVYVRATAGAVLALRRRLARSGPDDRRVQRGIGMLLESARQFEASVASGRRAARDLWRLTRDRRLRGPNERIVGRDAGRLRELRRWIKRCAADPSRLATASPVCGAWQLRFDVLLIEPALQMVVVECAGEDGSWQALHRRMTIEFRAEAARPRSGLRREFSVPVAGPDARLRIAVRGLGRVTVANVELTDGVDVLRPGGWPAARRRTLGAAAPGSGFPDLDWTRNADSVTLDFGEKKRRPAKGRLLK
;
A
#
# COMPACT_ATOMS: atom_id res chain seq x y z
N MET A 1 6.73 -14.17 27.22
CA MET A 1 6.51 -13.51 25.92
C MET A 1 5.88 -12.15 26.13
N ILE A 2 6.54 -11.08 25.74
CA ILE A 2 6.07 -9.69 25.82
C ILE A 2 4.95 -9.46 24.79
N LYS A 3 3.91 -8.73 25.17
CA LYS A 3 2.81 -8.33 24.29
C LYS A 3 2.99 -6.86 23.97
N ALA A 4 3.24 -6.57 22.71
CA ALA A 4 3.53 -5.23 22.24
C ALA A 4 2.59 -4.78 21.11
N PHE A 5 2.43 -3.48 20.97
CA PHE A 5 1.67 -2.85 19.89
C PHE A 5 2.43 -1.66 19.33
N GLN A 6 2.10 -1.29 18.09
CA GLN A 6 2.75 -0.18 17.39
C GLN A 6 1.75 0.90 17.01
N TRP A 7 2.20 2.16 17.11
CA TRP A 7 1.57 3.30 16.44
C TRP A 7 2.51 3.88 15.39
N ASP A 8 2.00 4.03 14.17
CA ASP A 8 2.74 4.61 13.06
C ASP A 8 2.53 6.14 13.02
N LEU A 9 3.35 6.87 13.76
CA LEU A 9 3.31 8.33 13.81
C LEU A 9 3.97 8.97 12.58
N ALA A 10 4.77 8.21 11.84
CA ALA A 10 5.45 8.71 10.64
C ALA A 10 4.44 9.09 9.53
N ARG A 11 3.37 8.32 9.36
CA ARG A 11 2.37 8.56 8.31
C ARG A 11 1.28 9.51 8.74
N GLN A 12 1.09 9.72 10.05
CA GLN A 12 0.06 10.61 10.59
C GLN A 12 0.44 11.15 11.95
N ALA A 13 -0.10 12.33 12.30
CA ALA A 13 -0.04 12.87 13.64
C ALA A 13 -1.43 12.83 14.28
N GLU A 14 -1.63 11.91 15.22
CA GLU A 14 -2.80 11.92 16.07
C GLU A 14 -2.71 13.06 17.08
N ARG A 15 -3.84 13.52 17.62
CA ARG A 15 -3.78 14.46 18.73
C ARG A 15 -3.18 13.79 19.96
N LEU A 16 -2.23 14.46 20.58
CA LEU A 16 -1.53 13.93 21.76
C LEU A 16 -2.50 13.48 22.86
N ASP A 17 -3.52 14.28 23.16
CA ASP A 17 -4.50 13.95 24.19
C ASP A 17 -5.28 12.66 23.89
N TRP A 18 -5.53 12.41 22.61
CA TRP A 18 -6.17 11.16 22.18
C TRP A 18 -5.23 9.97 22.41
N LEU A 19 -3.95 10.07 22.02
CA LEU A 19 -2.94 9.00 22.23
C LEU A 19 -2.81 8.69 23.73
N VAL A 20 -2.63 9.72 24.55
CA VAL A 20 -2.52 9.57 26.02
C VAL A 20 -3.73 8.86 26.59
N ALA A 21 -4.94 9.22 26.16
CA ALA A 21 -6.17 8.60 26.66
C ALA A 21 -6.31 7.11 26.29
N GLN A 22 -5.57 6.61 25.30
CA GLN A 22 -5.59 5.18 24.96
C GLN A 22 -4.67 4.34 25.85
N LEU A 23 -3.60 4.89 26.42
CA LEU A 23 -2.54 4.13 27.10
C LEU A 23 -3.07 3.25 28.23
N ALA A 24 -3.92 3.81 29.10
CA ALA A 24 -4.53 3.04 30.20
C ALA A 24 -5.31 1.82 29.68
N ARG A 25 -6.05 1.98 28.58
CA ARG A 25 -6.82 0.88 27.96
C ARG A 25 -5.91 -0.24 27.46
N TYR A 26 -4.78 0.10 26.81
CA TYR A 26 -3.81 -0.89 26.36
C TYR A 26 -3.14 -1.59 27.54
N ALA A 27 -2.84 -0.88 28.63
CA ALA A 27 -2.37 -1.47 29.87
C ALA A 27 -3.39 -2.44 30.47
N ASP A 28 -4.68 -2.07 30.54
CA ASP A 28 -5.77 -2.91 31.01
C ASP A 28 -5.95 -4.17 30.14
N TRP A 29 -5.61 -4.09 28.84
CA TRP A 29 -5.61 -5.25 27.94
C TRP A 29 -4.34 -6.09 28.05
N GLY A 30 -3.41 -5.75 28.94
CA GLY A 30 -2.21 -6.50 29.23
C GLY A 30 -1.06 -6.29 28.25
N TYR A 31 -1.07 -5.21 27.46
CA TYR A 31 0.07 -4.80 26.67
C TYR A 31 1.15 -4.21 27.57
N GLN A 32 2.41 -4.50 27.25
CA GLN A 32 3.58 -4.16 28.05
C GLN A 32 4.53 -3.17 27.36
N GLU A 33 4.55 -3.16 26.02
CA GLU A 33 5.41 -2.27 25.25
C GLU A 33 4.67 -1.59 24.10
N LEU A 34 5.00 -0.32 23.89
CA LEU A 34 4.52 0.51 22.79
C LEU A 34 5.70 0.84 21.86
N TYR A 35 5.59 0.43 20.61
CA TYR A 35 6.51 0.79 19.56
C TYR A 35 5.99 2.02 18.82
N LEU A 36 6.84 3.06 18.71
CA LEU A 36 6.49 4.31 18.06
C LEU A 36 7.33 4.50 16.80
N HIS A 37 6.73 4.31 15.64
CA HIS A 37 7.38 4.56 14.37
C HIS A 37 7.42 6.07 14.08
N LEU A 38 8.63 6.65 14.05
CA LEU A 38 8.80 8.09 14.15
C LEU A 38 9.15 8.76 12.81
N GLU A 39 10.16 8.31 12.09
CA GLU A 39 10.75 9.02 10.95
C GLU A 39 10.93 10.54 11.26
N ASP A 40 10.08 11.40 10.68
CA ASP A 40 10.08 12.86 10.86
C ASP A 40 8.96 13.38 11.79
N ALA A 41 8.32 12.49 12.54
CA ALA A 41 7.17 12.83 13.37
C ALA A 41 7.51 13.51 14.70
N VAL A 42 8.78 13.59 15.07
CA VAL A 42 9.26 14.16 16.32
C VAL A 42 10.42 15.14 16.04
N GLU A 43 10.57 16.15 16.87
CA GLU A 43 11.73 17.05 16.80
C GLU A 43 13.02 16.35 17.21
N PHE A 44 14.04 16.48 16.37
CA PHE A 44 15.41 16.03 16.62
C PHE A 44 16.34 17.25 16.75
N PRO A 45 16.66 17.70 17.97
CA PRO A 45 17.51 18.89 18.18
C PRO A 45 18.88 18.81 17.52
N SER A 46 19.46 17.61 17.47
CA SER A 46 20.76 17.38 16.84
C SER A 46 20.72 17.38 15.31
N LEU A 47 19.53 17.26 14.70
CA LEU A 47 19.33 17.21 13.26
C LEU A 47 18.21 18.15 12.82
N PRO A 48 18.44 19.46 12.88
CA PRO A 48 17.44 20.46 12.51
C PRO A 48 17.03 20.29 11.04
N GLY A 49 15.74 20.42 10.77
CA GLY A 49 15.16 20.25 9.43
C GLY A 49 14.70 18.83 9.08
N VAL A 50 14.98 17.82 9.89
CA VAL A 50 14.44 16.47 9.72
C VAL A 50 12.95 16.44 10.05
N ALA A 51 12.55 17.02 11.18
CA ALA A 51 11.17 17.02 11.63
C ALA A 51 10.23 17.73 10.65
N ARG A 52 9.07 17.14 10.38
CA ARG A 52 8.02 17.76 9.57
C ARG A 52 7.32 18.89 10.36
N LYS A 53 6.62 19.78 9.65
CA LYS A 53 5.99 20.98 10.25
C LYS A 53 4.95 20.68 11.35
N ASP A 54 4.33 19.53 11.32
CA ASP A 54 3.32 19.05 12.28
C ASP A 54 3.86 17.97 13.22
N ALA A 55 5.18 17.85 13.33
CA ALA A 55 5.84 16.94 14.26
C ALA A 55 5.50 17.28 15.73
N TYR A 56 5.54 16.27 16.59
CA TYR A 56 5.46 16.49 18.02
C TYR A 56 6.74 17.18 18.52
N SER A 57 6.57 18.21 19.34
CA SER A 57 7.70 18.78 20.06
C SER A 57 8.28 17.77 21.06
N ARG A 58 9.53 17.92 21.44
CA ARG A 58 10.16 17.08 22.47
C ARG A 58 9.33 17.03 23.76
N ARG A 59 8.75 18.18 24.17
CA ARG A 59 7.87 18.23 25.35
C ARG A 59 6.61 17.39 25.18
N GLN A 60 5.99 17.42 24.01
CA GLN A 60 4.81 16.60 23.71
C GLN A 60 5.14 15.12 23.70
N PHE A 61 6.28 14.76 23.11
CA PHE A 61 6.74 13.37 23.05
C PHE A 61 7.13 12.87 24.45
N ALA A 62 7.83 13.67 25.25
CA ALA A 62 8.13 13.35 26.65
C ALA A 62 6.86 13.12 27.48
N ARG A 63 5.81 13.93 27.27
CA ARG A 63 4.51 13.71 27.92
C ARG A 63 3.90 12.34 27.53
N LEU A 64 3.91 11.98 26.25
CA LEU A 64 3.37 10.68 25.80
C LEU A 64 4.12 9.51 26.46
N VAL A 65 5.45 9.58 26.46
CA VAL A 65 6.30 8.52 27.06
C VAL A 65 6.13 8.45 28.58
N GLY A 66 6.06 9.60 29.25
CA GLY A 66 5.82 9.66 30.70
C GLY A 66 4.46 9.09 31.12
N GLU A 67 3.41 9.35 30.32
CA GLU A 67 2.10 8.77 30.57
C GLU A 67 2.07 7.25 30.28
N ALA A 68 2.81 6.79 29.27
CA ALA A 68 2.97 5.34 29.03
C ALA A 68 3.65 4.66 30.22
N ALA A 69 4.76 5.23 30.72
CA ALA A 69 5.47 4.71 31.88
C ALA A 69 4.58 4.69 33.14
N ARG A 70 3.73 5.72 33.34
CA ARG A 70 2.80 5.80 34.47
C ARG A 70 1.79 4.63 34.52
N VAL A 71 1.43 4.09 33.37
CA VAL A 71 0.53 2.91 33.28
C VAL A 71 1.29 1.60 33.09
N GLY A 72 2.61 1.59 33.24
CA GLY A 72 3.43 0.39 33.13
C GLY A 72 3.76 -0.07 31.71
N ILE A 73 3.61 0.81 30.69
CA ILE A 73 3.96 0.52 29.31
C ILE A 73 5.35 1.09 29.00
N GLY A 74 6.30 0.22 28.66
CA GLY A 74 7.59 0.61 28.14
C GLY A 74 7.50 1.11 26.70
N VAL A 75 8.30 2.13 26.33
CA VAL A 75 8.29 2.71 24.96
C VAL A 75 9.57 2.32 24.23
N VAL A 76 9.39 1.92 22.96
CA VAL A 76 10.47 1.61 22.01
C VAL A 76 10.30 2.49 20.77
N PRO A 77 11.08 3.54 20.60
CA PRO A 77 11.10 4.32 19.36
C PRO A 77 11.65 3.49 18.19
N ILE A 78 11.02 3.66 17.01
CA ILE A 78 11.52 3.11 15.73
C ILE A 78 12.02 4.29 14.88
N VAL A 79 13.30 4.28 14.52
CA VAL A 79 13.95 5.22 13.60
C VAL A 79 14.62 4.43 12.49
N ASN A 80 14.21 4.64 11.25
CA ASN A 80 14.77 3.91 10.12
C ASN A 80 16.17 4.41 9.78
N LEU A 81 17.15 3.49 9.71
CA LEU A 81 18.56 3.81 9.45
C LEU A 81 19.14 3.08 8.22
N LEU A 82 18.30 2.53 7.33
CA LEU A 82 18.74 1.98 6.04
C LEU A 82 17.61 2.10 5.01
N GLY A 83 16.68 1.15 4.90
CA GLY A 83 15.44 1.31 4.17
C GLY A 83 14.56 2.41 4.76
N HIS A 84 13.62 2.96 3.99
CA HIS A 84 12.67 3.99 4.43
C HIS A 84 13.28 5.28 5.01
N THR A 85 14.49 5.64 4.58
CA THR A 85 15.22 6.81 5.08
C THR A 85 14.98 8.09 4.27
N GLN A 86 13.89 8.15 3.50
CA GLN A 86 13.49 9.35 2.75
C GLN A 86 13.31 10.58 3.64
N TYR A 87 12.99 10.37 4.91
CA TYR A 87 12.86 11.44 5.90
C TYR A 87 14.20 12.15 6.19
N LEU A 88 15.34 11.47 6.01
CA LEU A 88 16.69 12.03 6.09
C LEU A 88 17.11 12.66 4.76
N ILE A 89 17.07 11.89 3.67
CA ILE A 89 17.60 12.35 2.37
C ILE A 89 16.79 13.49 1.74
N LYS A 90 15.55 13.74 2.20
CA LYS A 90 14.79 14.95 1.80
C LYS A 90 15.42 16.24 2.32
N VAL A 91 16.24 16.17 3.38
CA VAL A 91 16.93 17.34 3.96
C VAL A 91 18.16 17.64 3.11
N PRO A 92 18.31 18.87 2.56
CA PRO A 92 19.41 19.15 1.64
C PRO A 92 20.80 18.82 2.19
N GLY A 93 21.06 19.13 3.46
CA GLY A 93 22.33 18.84 4.12
C GLY A 93 22.60 17.35 4.42
N LEU A 94 21.59 16.48 4.29
CA LEU A 94 21.71 15.02 4.52
C LEU A 94 21.50 14.22 3.22
N ARG A 95 21.20 14.88 2.11
CA ARG A 95 20.91 14.20 0.83
C ARG A 95 22.07 13.34 0.35
N ASP A 96 23.30 13.77 0.61
CA ASP A 96 24.50 13.05 0.20
C ASP A 96 24.68 11.69 0.88
N LEU A 97 23.96 11.43 1.96
CA LEU A 97 23.89 10.10 2.58
C LEU A 97 23.28 9.02 1.66
N ASN A 98 22.65 9.41 0.55
CA ASN A 98 21.90 8.51 -0.30
C ASN A 98 22.78 7.45 -0.97
N GLU A 99 22.31 6.22 -0.97
CA GLU A 99 22.91 5.08 -1.69
C GLU A 99 22.87 5.28 -3.21
N LEU A 100 21.82 5.93 -3.73
CA LEU A 100 21.63 6.09 -5.17
C LEU A 100 22.28 7.38 -5.69
N ARG A 101 23.05 7.21 -6.77
CA ARG A 101 23.74 8.30 -7.47
C ARG A 101 23.25 8.45 -8.89
N ALA A 102 23.20 9.69 -9.37
CA ALA A 102 23.07 10.01 -10.78
C ALA A 102 24.40 9.71 -11.53
N PRO A 103 24.38 9.69 -12.88
CA PRO A 103 25.61 9.45 -13.67
C PRO A 103 26.73 10.47 -13.42
N ASP A 104 26.40 11.69 -13.00
CA ASP A 104 27.35 12.74 -12.63
C ASP A 104 27.86 12.63 -11.18
N GLY A 105 27.48 11.57 -10.46
CA GLY A 105 27.85 11.31 -9.06
C GLY A 105 26.99 12.03 -8.02
N SER A 106 26.06 12.90 -8.41
CA SER A 106 25.17 13.60 -7.48
C SER A 106 24.15 12.64 -6.84
N ALA A 107 23.76 12.93 -5.60
CA ALA A 107 22.76 12.11 -4.88
C ALA A 107 21.35 12.33 -5.45
N LEU A 108 20.63 11.22 -5.68
CA LEU A 108 19.23 11.28 -6.12
C LEU A 108 18.32 11.78 -4.98
N GLU A 109 17.12 12.26 -5.33
CA GLU A 109 16.11 12.69 -4.33
C GLU A 109 15.31 11.52 -3.72
N ARG A 110 15.53 10.31 -4.20
CA ARG A 110 14.87 9.08 -3.76
C ARG A 110 15.93 8.02 -3.45
N GLY A 111 15.61 7.05 -2.64
CA GLY A 111 16.50 5.94 -2.29
C GLY A 111 16.57 5.76 -0.77
N GLN A 112 17.67 5.25 -0.30
CA GLN A 112 17.99 4.97 1.08
C GLN A 112 19.40 5.47 1.42
N VAL A 113 19.78 5.49 2.69
CA VAL A 113 21.13 5.87 3.10
C VAL A 113 22.16 4.78 2.77
N CYS A 114 23.41 5.20 2.53
CA CYS A 114 24.52 4.31 2.23
C CYS A 114 25.24 3.90 3.52
N PRO A 115 25.35 2.60 3.86
CA PRO A 115 25.97 2.11 5.09
C PRO A 115 27.42 2.56 5.31
N LEU A 116 28.15 2.83 4.24
CA LEU A 116 29.56 3.24 4.29
C LEU A 116 29.77 4.74 4.09
N HIS A 117 28.70 5.52 3.99
CA HIS A 117 28.87 6.98 3.89
C HIS A 117 29.52 7.52 5.20
N PRO A 118 30.63 8.29 5.11
CA PRO A 118 31.41 8.68 6.29
C PRO A 118 30.62 9.42 7.38
N ALA A 119 29.60 10.20 6.97
CA ALA A 119 28.77 10.95 7.92
C ALA A 119 27.64 10.12 8.54
N LEU A 120 27.31 8.92 8.01
CA LEU A 120 26.09 8.21 8.41
C LEU A 120 26.08 7.81 9.89
N LEU A 121 27.19 7.26 10.40
CA LEU A 121 27.23 6.84 11.80
C LEU A 121 27.10 8.02 12.76
N GLY A 122 27.62 9.19 12.41
CA GLY A 122 27.42 10.42 13.19
C GLY A 122 25.94 10.87 13.18
N VAL A 123 25.23 10.73 12.06
CA VAL A 123 23.79 10.99 11.96
C VAL A 123 22.99 9.96 12.76
N ALA A 124 23.37 8.68 12.70
CA ALA A 124 22.74 7.62 13.49
C ALA A 124 22.90 7.85 15.00
N ASP A 125 24.12 8.22 15.45
CA ASP A 125 24.38 8.58 16.85
C ASP A 125 23.55 9.79 17.29
N ALA A 126 23.47 10.83 16.46
CA ALA A 126 22.67 12.02 16.75
C ALA A 126 21.17 11.67 16.91
N LEU A 127 20.62 10.82 16.04
CA LEU A 127 19.23 10.35 16.14
C LEU A 127 19.01 9.54 17.41
N VAL A 128 19.88 8.54 17.67
CA VAL A 128 19.75 7.67 18.83
C VAL A 128 19.91 8.47 20.12
N ARG A 129 20.88 9.38 20.22
CA ARG A 129 21.06 10.28 21.35
C ARG A 129 19.80 11.11 21.64
N ASP A 130 19.18 11.66 20.61
CA ASP A 130 17.97 12.48 20.76
C ASP A 130 16.78 11.67 21.27
N ILE A 131 16.67 10.38 20.94
CA ILE A 131 15.55 9.54 21.37
C ILE A 131 15.85 8.65 22.58
N ALA A 132 17.11 8.43 22.95
CA ALA A 132 17.50 7.54 24.05
C ALA A 132 16.75 7.81 25.37
N PRO A 133 16.51 9.08 25.78
CA PRO A 133 15.72 9.38 26.98
C PRO A 133 14.29 8.85 26.95
N PHE A 134 13.78 8.51 25.77
CA PHE A 134 12.41 8.02 25.54
C PHE A 134 12.33 6.50 25.33
N CYS A 135 13.48 5.83 25.32
CA CYS A 135 13.58 4.37 25.17
C CYS A 135 13.32 3.67 26.51
N THR A 136 12.17 3.88 27.14
CA THR A 136 11.89 3.41 28.50
C THR A 136 11.83 1.87 28.63
N ALA A 137 11.72 1.14 27.52
CA ALA A 137 11.88 -0.32 27.47
C ALA A 137 13.35 -0.79 27.33
N GLY A 138 14.34 0.13 27.35
CA GLY A 138 15.75 -0.19 27.17
C GLY A 138 16.13 -0.65 25.76
N LYS A 139 15.31 -0.35 24.76
CA LYS A 139 15.45 -0.79 23.36
C LYS A 139 15.28 0.38 22.40
N VAL A 140 15.99 0.31 21.27
CA VAL A 140 15.74 1.14 20.09
C VAL A 140 15.59 0.24 18.88
N HIS A 141 14.60 0.52 18.02
CA HIS A 141 14.43 -0.22 16.76
C HIS A 141 14.89 0.65 15.59
N VAL A 142 15.78 0.14 14.75
CA VAL A 142 16.44 0.92 13.69
C VAL A 142 15.89 0.64 12.28
N GLY A 143 14.78 -0.08 12.18
CA GLY A 143 14.16 -0.43 10.90
C GLY A 143 14.99 -1.44 10.13
N LEU A 144 15.60 -1.03 9.03
CA LEU A 144 16.45 -1.78 8.10
C LEU A 144 15.69 -2.69 7.13
N ASP A 145 14.36 -2.63 7.11
CA ASP A 145 13.50 -3.40 6.21
C ASP A 145 13.54 -2.84 4.78
N GLU A 146 13.20 -3.71 3.82
CA GLU A 146 13.04 -3.40 2.40
C GLU A 146 14.22 -2.58 1.80
N SER A 147 15.44 -2.88 2.24
CA SER A 147 16.67 -2.15 1.86
C SER A 147 17.19 -2.59 0.48
N PHE A 148 16.34 -2.48 -0.54
CA PHE A 148 16.59 -3.03 -1.88
C PHE A 148 17.65 -2.27 -2.70
N ASP A 149 18.03 -1.07 -2.28
CA ASP A 149 19.09 -0.29 -2.92
C ASP A 149 20.49 -0.55 -2.30
N LEU A 150 20.59 -1.50 -1.37
CA LEU A 150 21.85 -1.81 -0.68
C LEU A 150 22.95 -2.24 -1.66
N GLY A 151 24.12 -1.64 -1.55
CA GLY A 151 25.28 -1.96 -2.38
C GLY A 151 25.33 -1.21 -3.71
N ARG A 152 24.45 -0.25 -3.94
CA ARG A 152 24.44 0.54 -5.19
C ARG A 152 25.48 1.69 -5.19
N HIS A 153 25.90 2.12 -4.02
CA HIS A 153 26.90 3.16 -3.90
C HIS A 153 28.32 2.60 -4.17
N PRO A 154 29.16 3.31 -4.94
CA PRO A 154 30.54 2.84 -5.20
C PRO A 154 31.36 2.55 -3.97
N LEU A 155 31.13 3.26 -2.85
CA LEU A 155 31.79 3.00 -1.57
C LEU A 155 31.56 1.59 -1.03
N CYS A 156 30.42 0.98 -1.34
CA CYS A 156 30.06 -0.35 -0.85
C CYS A 156 30.71 -1.49 -1.65
N ALA A 157 31.17 -1.22 -2.86
CA ALA A 157 31.63 -2.24 -3.80
C ALA A 157 32.82 -3.08 -3.27
N ALA A 158 33.78 -2.44 -2.62
CA ALA A 158 34.96 -3.13 -2.05
C ALA A 158 34.58 -4.06 -0.89
N GLU A 159 33.75 -3.59 0.04
CA GLU A 159 33.32 -4.41 1.18
C GLU A 159 32.43 -5.57 0.70
N ILE A 160 31.54 -5.33 -0.28
CA ILE A 160 30.70 -6.39 -0.85
C ILE A 160 31.53 -7.43 -1.61
N ALA A 161 32.57 -7.02 -2.32
CA ALA A 161 33.48 -7.95 -2.99
C ALA A 161 34.23 -8.84 -1.98
N GLU A 162 34.52 -8.31 -0.79
CA GLU A 162 35.22 -9.04 0.28
C GLU A 162 34.31 -10.02 1.03
N VAL A 163 33.12 -9.55 1.45
CA VAL A 163 32.27 -10.29 2.41
C VAL A 163 30.86 -10.61 1.91
N GLY A 164 30.57 -10.28 0.67
CA GLY A 164 29.22 -10.41 0.11
C GLY A 164 28.22 -9.40 0.67
N VAL A 165 27.00 -9.40 0.12
CA VAL A 165 25.93 -8.48 0.54
C VAL A 165 25.49 -8.76 1.98
N GLY A 166 25.40 -10.03 2.37
CA GLY A 166 25.03 -10.42 3.73
C GLY A 166 26.06 -10.01 4.77
N GLY A 167 27.35 -10.17 4.47
CA GLY A 167 28.44 -9.70 5.33
C GLY A 167 28.44 -8.17 5.46
N HIS A 168 28.24 -7.46 4.35
CA HIS A 168 28.12 -6.00 4.34
C HIS A 168 26.94 -5.51 5.21
N PHE A 169 25.74 -6.12 5.07
CA PHE A 169 24.60 -5.82 5.91
C PHE A 169 24.89 -6.11 7.39
N GLY A 170 25.46 -7.27 7.70
CA GLY A 170 25.81 -7.66 9.08
C GLY A 170 26.83 -6.73 9.72
N ARG A 171 27.88 -6.33 9.00
CA ARG A 171 28.87 -5.33 9.47
C ARG A 171 28.20 -3.97 9.74
N TYR A 172 27.22 -3.58 8.95
CA TYR A 172 26.46 -2.36 9.22
C TYR A 172 25.64 -2.49 10.50
N VAL A 173 24.97 -3.61 10.72
CA VAL A 173 24.24 -3.88 11.97
C VAL A 173 25.19 -3.85 13.18
N GLN A 174 26.40 -4.39 13.07
CA GLN A 174 27.41 -4.30 14.14
C GLN A 174 27.75 -2.85 14.49
N ARG A 175 27.94 -1.98 13.48
CA ARG A 175 28.21 -0.54 13.68
C ARG A 175 27.05 0.16 14.39
N LEU A 176 25.80 -0.10 13.94
CA LEU A 176 24.59 0.45 14.58
C LEU A 176 24.39 -0.09 16.01
N ASN A 177 24.73 -1.36 16.25
CA ASN A 177 24.67 -1.92 17.59
C ASN A 177 25.68 -1.24 18.54
N GLY A 178 26.87 -0.87 18.05
CA GLY A 178 27.82 -0.05 18.79
C GLY A 178 27.23 1.32 19.17
N VAL A 179 26.53 1.97 18.25
CA VAL A 179 25.80 3.23 18.53
C VAL A 179 24.72 3.01 19.59
N ALA A 180 23.85 2.02 19.45
CA ALA A 180 22.80 1.74 20.43
C ALA A 180 23.39 1.44 21.82
N TYR A 181 24.43 0.61 21.86
CA TYR A 181 25.10 0.21 23.10
C TYR A 181 25.74 1.39 23.84
N SER A 182 26.35 2.35 23.12
CA SER A 182 26.94 3.56 23.74
C SER A 182 25.88 4.43 24.46
N HIS A 183 24.61 4.27 24.11
CA HIS A 183 23.47 4.90 24.78
C HIS A 183 22.73 3.96 25.77
N GLY A 184 23.29 2.80 26.09
CA GLY A 184 22.71 1.83 27.03
C GLY A 184 21.50 1.08 26.48
N LEU A 185 21.33 0.98 25.16
CA LEU A 185 20.16 0.43 24.51
C LEU A 185 20.46 -0.89 23.78
N ARG A 186 19.50 -1.79 23.77
CA ARG A 186 19.50 -2.96 22.88
C ARG A 186 18.96 -2.58 21.50
N LEU A 187 19.63 -3.07 20.46
CA LEU A 187 19.24 -2.83 19.07
C LEU A 187 18.16 -3.81 18.60
N GLY A 188 17.12 -3.30 18.00
CA GLY A 188 16.11 -4.08 17.26
C GLY A 188 16.12 -3.76 15.77
N LEU A 189 15.81 -4.76 14.92
CA LEU A 189 15.71 -4.61 13.46
C LEU A 189 14.63 -5.50 12.86
N TRP A 190 14.05 -5.09 11.75
CA TRP A 190 13.18 -5.97 10.97
C TRP A 190 13.96 -7.08 10.29
N ALA A 191 13.39 -8.27 10.25
CA ALA A 191 14.12 -9.49 9.88
C ALA A 191 13.97 -9.91 8.40
N ASP A 192 13.23 -9.18 7.59
CA ASP A 192 13.02 -9.51 6.17
C ASP A 192 14.35 -9.56 5.38
N MET A 193 15.28 -8.63 5.65
CA MET A 193 16.60 -8.65 5.03
C MET A 193 17.39 -9.90 5.41
N LEU A 194 17.20 -10.43 6.63
CA LEU A 194 17.83 -11.68 7.06
C LEU A 194 17.24 -12.91 6.34
N ALA A 195 15.98 -12.82 5.91
CA ALA A 195 15.38 -13.85 5.07
C ALA A 195 15.85 -13.75 3.60
N LEU A 196 16.24 -12.56 3.14
CA LEU A 196 16.78 -12.33 1.78
C LEU A 196 18.25 -12.73 1.68
N VAL A 197 19.05 -12.42 2.69
CA VAL A 197 20.48 -12.68 2.76
C VAL A 197 20.81 -13.41 4.08
N PRO A 198 20.46 -14.72 4.19
CA PRO A 198 20.56 -15.47 5.45
C PRO A 198 21.98 -15.51 6.04
N GLU A 199 23.00 -15.43 5.21
CA GLU A 199 24.41 -15.34 5.61
C GLU A 199 24.70 -14.11 6.47
N ALA A 200 23.86 -13.08 6.42
CA ALA A 200 23.99 -11.93 7.32
C ALA A 200 23.86 -12.30 8.80
N ILE A 201 23.15 -13.38 9.13
CA ILE A 201 22.94 -13.84 10.51
C ILE A 201 24.27 -14.16 11.18
N ASP A 202 25.25 -14.71 10.43
CA ASP A 202 26.59 -15.06 10.96
C ASP A 202 27.39 -13.84 11.37
N HIS A 203 27.05 -12.67 10.86
CA HIS A 203 27.71 -11.40 11.16
C HIS A 203 26.96 -10.53 12.18
N LEU A 204 25.79 -10.97 12.65
CA LEU A 204 25.04 -10.19 13.63
C LEU A 204 25.67 -10.27 15.02
N PRO A 205 25.72 -9.15 15.78
CA PRO A 205 26.18 -9.17 17.16
C PRO A 205 25.13 -9.88 18.05
N ALA A 206 25.64 -10.56 19.08
CA ALA A 206 24.76 -11.14 20.10
C ALA A 206 23.95 -10.05 20.82
N GLY A 207 22.73 -10.39 21.27
CA GLY A 207 21.87 -9.50 22.03
C GLY A 207 21.00 -8.55 21.18
N VAL A 208 21.16 -8.51 19.86
CA VAL A 208 20.18 -7.83 19.00
C VAL A 208 18.84 -8.56 19.00
N ILE A 209 17.79 -7.86 18.61
CA ILE A 209 16.43 -8.40 18.52
C ILE A 209 15.99 -8.36 17.06
N ALA A 210 15.60 -9.52 16.52
CA ALA A 210 15.08 -9.67 15.16
C ALA A 210 13.55 -9.74 15.17
N TYR A 211 12.91 -8.81 14.49
CA TYR A 211 11.46 -8.69 14.38
C TYR A 211 11.01 -9.22 13.03
N ASP A 212 10.44 -10.44 13.02
CA ASP A 212 10.00 -11.13 11.82
C ASP A 212 8.54 -10.81 11.52
N TRP A 213 8.27 -10.21 10.38
CA TRP A 213 6.94 -9.72 10.02
C TRP A 213 6.31 -10.50 8.85
N TYR A 214 5.03 -10.77 8.99
CA TYR A 214 4.20 -11.34 7.94
C TYR A 214 2.72 -11.06 8.25
N TYR A 215 1.97 -10.58 7.26
CA TYR A 215 0.68 -9.92 7.50
C TYR A 215 -0.55 -10.70 7.04
N TYR A 216 -0.37 -12.00 6.71
CA TYR A 216 -1.45 -12.86 6.24
C TYR A 216 -1.60 -14.11 7.10
N PRO A 217 -2.80 -14.76 7.12
CA PRO A 217 -2.96 -16.06 7.74
C PRO A 217 -1.96 -17.08 7.17
N PHE A 218 -1.35 -17.90 8.02
CA PHE A 218 -0.24 -18.80 7.66
C PHE A 218 -0.64 -19.92 6.69
N GLY A 219 -1.91 -20.31 6.66
CA GLY A 219 -2.43 -21.29 5.69
C GLY A 219 -2.44 -20.78 4.25
N ARG A 220 -2.09 -19.51 4.00
CA ARG A 220 -2.00 -18.92 2.67
C ARG A 220 -0.55 -18.74 2.29
N ARG A 221 -0.17 -19.21 1.11
CA ARG A 221 1.17 -18.93 0.58
C ARG A 221 1.30 -17.42 0.36
N PRO A 222 2.38 -16.81 0.87
CA PRO A 222 2.66 -15.41 0.60
C PRO A 222 2.82 -15.19 -0.90
N ARG A 223 2.26 -14.10 -1.38
CA ARG A 223 2.24 -13.83 -2.82
C ARG A 223 3.06 -12.62 -3.23
N ILE A 224 3.57 -11.92 -2.26
CA ILE A 224 4.30 -10.69 -2.51
C ILE A 224 5.63 -10.61 -1.87
N GLU A 225 5.73 -11.18 -0.70
CA GLU A 225 6.95 -11.04 0.07
C GLU A 225 8.06 -11.76 -0.65
N LEU A 226 9.19 -11.14 -0.64
CA LEU A 226 10.38 -11.68 -1.26
C LEU A 226 10.73 -13.02 -0.64
N ARG A 227 10.95 -13.05 0.65
CA ARG A 227 11.07 -14.23 1.47
C ARG A 227 10.50 -13.95 2.86
N ASN A 228 9.98 -14.96 3.48
CA ASN A 228 9.47 -14.91 4.84
C ASN A 228 9.59 -16.28 5.48
N PHE A 229 9.18 -16.40 6.74
CA PHE A 229 9.32 -17.64 7.52
C PHE A 229 8.69 -18.89 6.85
N ALA A 230 7.73 -18.74 5.97
CA ALA A 230 7.15 -19.89 5.24
C ALA A 230 8.10 -20.43 4.16
N GLY A 231 8.99 -19.61 3.63
CA GLY A 231 10.04 -20.03 2.69
C GLY A 231 11.38 -20.30 3.38
N TYR A 232 11.66 -19.58 4.47
CA TYR A 232 12.88 -19.73 5.25
C TYR A 232 12.62 -19.38 6.72
N ASP A 233 12.67 -20.37 7.60
CA ASP A 233 12.47 -20.16 9.04
C ASP A 233 13.73 -19.61 9.69
N LEU A 234 13.69 -18.32 10.07
CA LEU A 234 14.79 -17.62 10.73
C LEU A 234 14.99 -18.06 12.18
N ALA A 235 13.94 -18.50 12.87
CA ALA A 235 13.99 -18.71 14.32
C ALA A 235 15.09 -19.69 14.79
N PRO A 236 15.36 -20.84 14.11
CA PRO A 236 16.44 -21.72 14.51
C PRO A 236 17.83 -21.08 14.38
N ALA A 237 18.12 -20.42 13.26
CA ALA A 237 19.41 -19.79 12.98
C ALA A 237 19.68 -18.64 13.95
N LEU A 238 18.70 -17.78 14.21
CA LEU A 238 18.80 -16.68 15.16
C LEU A 238 19.04 -17.17 16.59
N ARG A 239 18.33 -18.24 17.00
CA ARG A 239 18.51 -18.86 18.32
C ARG A 239 19.93 -19.42 18.49
N ALA A 240 20.47 -20.10 17.48
CA ALA A 240 21.84 -20.63 17.51
C ALA A 240 22.88 -19.52 17.71
N ARG A 241 22.57 -18.28 17.34
CA ARG A 241 23.41 -17.09 17.51
C ARG A 241 23.09 -16.27 18.77
N GLY A 242 22.16 -16.72 19.62
CA GLY A 242 21.73 -15.97 20.79
C GLY A 242 20.98 -14.67 20.47
N ILE A 243 20.40 -14.58 19.28
CA ILE A 243 19.60 -13.43 18.83
C ILE A 243 18.15 -13.66 19.21
N GLU A 244 17.56 -12.68 19.87
CA GLU A 244 16.16 -12.75 20.29
C GLU A 244 15.22 -12.60 19.09
N TYR A 245 14.23 -13.49 18.99
CA TYR A 245 13.26 -13.52 17.90
C TYR A 245 11.90 -13.03 18.38
N TRP A 246 11.24 -12.17 17.59
CA TRP A 246 9.89 -11.67 17.80
C TRP A 246 9.04 -11.90 16.56
N GLY A 247 7.75 -12.19 16.77
CA GLY A 247 6.77 -12.30 15.68
C GLY A 247 5.95 -11.02 15.53
N CYS A 248 5.73 -10.58 14.29
CA CYS A 248 5.11 -9.29 13.99
C CYS A 248 3.92 -9.42 13.04
N PRO A 249 2.69 -9.68 13.55
CA PRO A 249 1.45 -9.54 12.80
C PRO A 249 1.09 -8.07 12.56
N MET A 250 0.01 -7.82 11.81
CA MET A 250 -0.52 -6.48 11.52
C MET A 250 -1.99 -6.35 11.92
N ASN A 251 -2.39 -5.16 12.42
CA ASN A 251 -3.78 -4.87 12.81
C ASN A 251 -4.58 -4.08 11.77
N GLY A 252 -3.92 -3.45 10.79
CA GLY A 252 -4.51 -2.42 9.95
C GLY A 252 -5.18 -2.89 8.68
N SER A 253 -5.43 -1.93 7.83
CA SER A 253 -5.91 -2.17 6.46
C SER A 253 -4.80 -2.77 5.61
N PHE A 254 -5.18 -3.24 4.44
CA PHE A 254 -4.22 -3.48 3.40
C PHE A 254 -4.18 -2.25 2.49
N ARG A 255 -3.01 -1.60 2.40
CA ARG A 255 -2.73 -0.43 1.58
C ARG A 255 -3.92 0.52 1.41
N PHE A 256 -4.03 1.48 2.31
CA PHE A 256 -4.89 2.66 2.14
C PHE A 256 -6.41 2.42 2.16
N GLU A 257 -6.90 1.24 2.50
CA GLU A 257 -8.33 1.03 2.73
C GLU A 257 -8.76 1.74 4.03
N PRO A 258 -9.97 2.32 4.08
CA PRO A 258 -10.43 3.05 5.26
C PRO A 258 -10.93 2.16 6.41
N LEU A 259 -10.78 0.85 6.29
CA LEU A 259 -11.12 -0.16 7.29
C LEU A 259 -10.03 -1.23 7.38
N PRO A 260 -9.73 -1.76 8.56
CA PRO A 260 -8.95 -2.99 8.70
C PRO A 260 -9.58 -4.16 7.96
N ILE A 261 -8.81 -5.21 7.75
CA ILE A 261 -9.32 -6.49 7.27
C ILE A 261 -9.45 -7.39 8.49
N PHE A 262 -10.54 -7.21 9.20
CA PHE A 262 -10.71 -7.70 10.55
C PHE A 262 -10.44 -9.20 10.73
N GLY A 263 -11.11 -10.05 9.94
CA GLY A 263 -10.98 -11.50 10.07
C GLY A 263 -9.58 -12.00 9.72
N ASP A 264 -8.99 -11.50 8.63
CA ASP A 264 -7.62 -11.89 8.24
C ASP A 264 -6.58 -11.41 9.25
N ARG A 265 -6.74 -10.19 9.80
CA ARG A 265 -5.82 -9.67 10.79
C ARG A 265 -5.86 -10.50 12.07
N LEU A 266 -7.04 -10.84 12.56
CA LEU A 266 -7.16 -11.70 13.74
C LEU A 266 -6.66 -13.12 13.49
N ALA A 267 -6.91 -13.70 12.32
CA ALA A 267 -6.32 -14.98 11.96
C ALA A 267 -4.79 -14.92 11.91
N ASN A 268 -4.22 -13.87 11.31
CA ASN A 268 -2.77 -13.64 11.29
C ASN A 268 -2.18 -13.47 12.70
N ILE A 269 -2.81 -12.64 13.54
CA ILE A 269 -2.38 -12.41 14.94
C ILE A 269 -2.42 -13.71 15.74
N ARG A 270 -3.48 -14.51 15.60
CA ARG A 270 -3.59 -15.81 16.25
C ARG A 270 -2.52 -16.79 15.77
N ASP A 271 -2.25 -16.83 14.47
CA ASP A 271 -1.23 -17.72 13.90
C ASP A 271 0.17 -17.32 14.43
N TRP A 272 0.46 -16.02 14.51
CA TRP A 272 1.69 -15.52 15.13
C TRP A 272 1.78 -15.83 16.61
N TRP A 273 0.69 -15.68 17.37
CA TRP A 273 0.67 -16.02 18.79
C TRP A 273 1.09 -17.46 19.03
N ARG A 274 0.50 -18.38 18.27
CA ARG A 274 0.82 -19.82 18.33
C ARG A 274 2.27 -20.09 17.93
N ARG A 275 2.74 -19.47 16.85
CA ARG A 275 4.13 -19.60 16.41
C ARG A 275 5.11 -19.06 17.46
N CYS A 276 4.89 -17.87 17.96
CA CYS A 276 5.75 -17.26 18.99
C CYS A 276 5.88 -18.16 20.22
N ALA A 277 4.79 -18.75 20.67
CA ALA A 277 4.82 -19.73 21.75
C ALA A 277 5.62 -20.99 21.39
N ALA A 278 5.41 -21.53 20.18
CA ALA A 278 6.09 -22.75 19.72
C ALA A 278 7.61 -22.57 19.56
N VAL A 279 8.08 -21.41 19.09
CA VAL A 279 9.51 -21.14 18.89
C VAL A 279 10.18 -20.50 20.11
N GLY A 280 9.46 -20.22 21.20
CA GLY A 280 10.00 -19.53 22.37
C GLY A 280 10.41 -18.08 22.07
N ALA A 281 9.61 -17.35 21.33
CA ALA A 281 9.86 -15.94 21.00
C ALA A 281 9.88 -15.06 22.26
N GLY A 282 10.70 -14.01 22.27
CA GLY A 282 10.77 -13.02 23.34
C GLY A 282 9.49 -12.19 23.44
N GLY A 283 8.85 -11.91 22.31
CA GLY A 283 7.60 -11.15 22.24
C GLY A 283 6.82 -11.30 20.95
N MET A 284 5.63 -10.71 20.96
CA MET A 284 4.80 -10.49 19.76
C MET A 284 4.46 -9.00 19.67
N LEU A 285 4.79 -8.39 18.54
CA LEU A 285 4.52 -6.98 18.24
C LEU A 285 3.41 -6.87 17.19
N ILE A 286 2.23 -6.42 17.57
CA ILE A 286 1.16 -6.12 16.61
C ILE A 286 1.48 -4.80 15.93
N THR A 287 1.90 -4.87 14.67
CA THR A 287 2.29 -3.71 13.87
C THR A 287 1.08 -2.97 13.28
N SER A 288 1.24 -1.68 13.08
CA SER A 288 0.24 -0.82 12.44
C SER A 288 0.93 0.01 11.37
N TRP A 289 0.54 -0.16 10.11
CA TRP A 289 1.15 0.54 8.98
C TRP A 289 0.12 1.33 8.19
N GLU A 290 0.57 2.49 7.69
CA GLU A 290 -0.19 3.37 6.83
C GLU A 290 -1.61 3.69 7.36
N PRO A 291 -1.76 4.05 8.65
CA PRO A 291 -3.07 4.28 9.26
C PRO A 291 -3.70 5.61 8.83
N ASP A 292 -3.02 6.40 8.01
CA ASP A 292 -3.41 7.75 7.58
C ASP A 292 -4.74 7.80 6.82
N ARG A 293 -5.25 6.67 6.34
CA ARG A 293 -6.51 6.57 5.60
C ARG A 293 -7.66 5.92 6.37
N LEU A 294 -7.41 5.35 7.52
CA LEU A 294 -8.43 4.72 8.36
C LEU A 294 -8.63 5.48 9.67
N ALA A 295 -9.69 5.14 10.38
CA ALA A 295 -9.87 5.55 11.76
C ALA A 295 -9.03 4.63 12.65
N ILE A 296 -8.10 5.18 13.41
CA ILE A 296 -7.22 4.40 14.29
C ILE A 296 -8.00 3.61 15.35
N GLU A 297 -9.19 4.09 15.76
CA GLU A 297 -10.07 3.33 16.66
C GLU A 297 -10.48 1.98 16.06
N MET A 298 -10.46 1.83 14.73
CA MET A 298 -10.78 0.55 14.10
C MET A 298 -9.61 -0.45 14.21
N THR A 299 -8.35 0.03 14.19
CA THR A 299 -7.20 -0.82 14.53
C THR A 299 -7.15 -1.11 16.03
N THR A 300 -7.51 -0.14 16.86
CA THR A 300 -7.65 -0.33 18.32
C THR A 300 -8.66 -1.46 18.65
N VAL A 301 -9.74 -1.62 17.87
CA VAL A 301 -10.66 -2.76 18.01
C VAL A 301 -9.96 -4.10 17.74
N VAL A 302 -9.07 -4.15 16.74
CA VAL A 302 -8.29 -5.37 16.44
C VAL A 302 -7.30 -5.68 17.56
N ASP A 303 -6.61 -4.67 18.10
CA ASP A 303 -5.69 -4.84 19.22
C ASP A 303 -6.43 -5.30 20.50
N ALA A 304 -7.59 -4.71 20.79
CA ALA A 304 -8.45 -5.13 21.89
C ALA A 304 -8.99 -6.56 21.70
N ALA A 305 -9.30 -6.95 20.46
CA ALA A 305 -9.69 -8.31 20.11
C ALA A 305 -8.54 -9.31 20.29
N ALA A 306 -7.33 -8.93 19.88
CA ALA A 306 -6.12 -9.75 20.01
C ALA A 306 -5.83 -10.09 21.49
N ALA A 307 -6.17 -9.20 22.41
CA ALA A 307 -6.01 -9.43 23.84
C ALA A 307 -6.79 -10.66 24.37
N CYS A 308 -7.77 -11.18 23.64
CA CYS A 308 -8.43 -12.45 23.99
C CYS A 308 -7.43 -13.62 24.06
N LEU A 309 -6.37 -13.60 23.26
CA LEU A 309 -5.37 -14.68 23.23
C LEU A 309 -4.67 -14.91 24.59
N TRP A 310 -4.62 -13.91 25.45
CA TRP A 310 -4.00 -14.01 26.77
C TRP A 310 -4.94 -13.67 27.94
N LEU A 311 -6.07 -12.97 27.69
CA LEU A 311 -7.06 -12.66 28.73
C LEU A 311 -8.23 -13.64 28.75
N ASP A 312 -8.66 -14.12 27.55
CA ASP A 312 -9.82 -15.01 27.39
C ASP A 312 -9.45 -16.18 26.44
N PRO A 313 -8.52 -17.07 26.80
CA PRO A 313 -7.96 -18.07 25.88
C PRO A 313 -8.98 -19.07 25.31
N GLY A 314 -10.18 -19.12 25.85
CA GLY A 314 -11.30 -19.89 25.29
C GLY A 314 -11.98 -19.21 24.07
N VAL A 315 -11.64 -17.97 23.74
CA VAL A 315 -12.19 -17.21 22.61
C VAL A 315 -11.10 -17.02 21.58
N ASP A 316 -10.96 -17.95 20.64
CA ASP A 316 -9.90 -17.94 19.64
C ASP A 316 -10.41 -17.87 18.17
N ASP A 317 -11.71 -17.82 17.94
CA ASP A 317 -12.28 -17.56 16.63
C ASP A 317 -12.39 -16.05 16.34
N ALA A 318 -12.21 -15.68 15.07
CA ALA A 318 -12.20 -14.27 14.68
C ALA A 318 -13.50 -13.51 15.00
N PRO A 319 -14.71 -14.04 14.80
CA PRO A 319 -15.94 -13.39 15.20
C PRO A 319 -16.05 -13.15 16.71
N GLY A 320 -15.71 -14.14 17.53
CA GLY A 320 -15.75 -14.05 19.00
C GLY A 320 -14.75 -13.03 19.53
N MET A 321 -13.48 -13.12 19.08
CA MET A 321 -12.43 -12.15 19.42
C MET A 321 -12.86 -10.73 19.04
N LEU A 322 -13.41 -10.55 17.85
CA LEU A 322 -13.82 -9.23 17.36
C LEU A 322 -15.01 -8.67 18.14
N ALA A 323 -15.96 -9.51 18.55
CA ALA A 323 -17.06 -9.09 19.43
C ALA A 323 -16.51 -8.56 20.75
N ARG A 324 -15.57 -9.28 21.39
CA ARG A 324 -14.88 -8.81 22.60
C ARG A 324 -14.14 -7.49 22.35
N GLY A 325 -13.47 -7.36 21.20
CA GLY A 325 -12.78 -6.13 20.80
C GLY A 325 -13.73 -4.93 20.72
N PHE A 326 -14.88 -5.08 20.08
CA PHE A 326 -15.90 -4.03 20.02
C PHE A 326 -16.43 -3.67 21.42
N GLY A 327 -16.71 -4.66 22.26
CA GLY A 327 -17.16 -4.44 23.65
C GLY A 327 -16.12 -3.68 24.47
N ARG A 328 -14.84 -4.07 24.41
CA ARG A 328 -13.74 -3.39 25.10
C ARG A 328 -13.53 -1.95 24.65
N VAL A 329 -13.73 -1.67 23.35
CA VAL A 329 -13.46 -0.32 22.80
C VAL A 329 -14.65 0.61 22.95
N PHE A 330 -15.87 0.14 22.68
CA PHE A 330 -17.05 1.01 22.62
C PHE A 330 -18.07 0.74 23.73
N GLY A 331 -17.99 -0.40 24.41
CA GLY A 331 -19.01 -0.84 25.36
C GLY A 331 -20.36 -1.10 24.67
N GLY A 332 -21.37 -1.39 25.47
CA GLY A 332 -22.75 -1.48 24.98
C GLY A 332 -23.20 -2.92 24.67
N SER A 333 -24.30 -3.03 23.91
CA SER A 333 -24.88 -4.29 23.46
C SER A 333 -24.78 -4.42 21.93
N GLY A 334 -24.76 -5.65 21.41
CA GLY A 334 -24.75 -5.90 19.97
C GLY A 334 -23.34 -6.12 19.37
N GLU A 335 -22.34 -6.41 20.19
CA GLU A 335 -20.95 -6.63 19.78
C GLU A 335 -20.83 -7.75 18.71
N ALA A 336 -21.58 -8.85 18.90
CA ALA A 336 -21.59 -9.96 17.93
C ALA A 336 -22.11 -9.53 16.55
N GLU A 337 -23.08 -8.62 16.51
CA GLU A 337 -23.55 -8.05 15.25
C GLU A 337 -22.55 -7.09 14.62
N LEU A 338 -21.85 -6.27 15.43
CA LEU A 338 -20.78 -5.40 14.96
C LEU A 338 -19.66 -6.22 14.38
N ALA A 339 -19.26 -7.31 15.03
CA ALA A 339 -18.25 -8.25 14.55
C ALA A 339 -18.66 -8.87 13.21
N ARG A 340 -19.90 -9.34 13.06
CA ARG A 340 -20.41 -9.86 11.77
C ARG A 340 -20.39 -8.80 10.68
N ALA A 341 -20.79 -7.56 10.99
CA ALA A 341 -20.78 -6.45 10.04
C ALA A 341 -19.35 -6.10 9.59
N ALA A 342 -18.40 -6.08 10.52
CA ALA A 342 -16.98 -5.80 10.23
C ALA A 342 -16.36 -6.90 9.36
N ILE A 343 -16.55 -8.18 9.69
CA ILE A 343 -16.07 -9.31 8.87
C ILE A 343 -16.72 -9.33 7.49
N ALA A 344 -17.99 -8.95 7.38
CA ALA A 344 -18.65 -8.82 6.07
C ALA A 344 -18.01 -7.76 5.16
N CYS A 345 -17.33 -6.75 5.73
CA CYS A 345 -16.53 -5.79 4.96
C CYS A 345 -15.29 -6.42 4.33
N ASP A 346 -14.72 -7.45 4.95
CA ASP A 346 -13.47 -8.08 4.51
C ASP A 346 -13.56 -8.65 3.10
N SER A 347 -14.65 -9.30 2.75
CA SER A 347 -14.85 -9.87 1.42
C SER A 347 -14.88 -8.82 0.29
N ARG A 348 -14.96 -7.54 0.67
CA ARG A 348 -15.08 -6.39 -0.25
C ARG A 348 -13.89 -5.44 -0.20
N ALA A 349 -13.11 -5.48 0.86
CA ALA A 349 -11.97 -4.57 1.06
C ALA A 349 -10.96 -4.64 -0.10
N PHE A 350 -10.75 -5.81 -0.66
CA PHE A 350 -9.81 -6.05 -1.76
C PHE A 350 -10.27 -5.61 -3.13
N ALA A 351 -11.56 -5.43 -3.32
CA ALA A 351 -12.04 -4.82 -4.55
C ALA A 351 -11.52 -3.38 -4.68
N GLY A 352 -11.22 -2.74 -3.55
CA GLY A 352 -10.69 -1.39 -3.47
C GLY A 352 -9.20 -1.24 -3.74
N TYR A 353 -8.40 -2.28 -3.53
CA TYR A 353 -6.95 -2.18 -3.63
C TYR A 353 -6.46 -1.60 -4.97
N ALA A 354 -6.87 -2.19 -6.06
CA ALA A 354 -6.54 -1.71 -7.40
C ALA A 354 -6.96 -0.25 -7.66
N ARG A 355 -7.94 0.24 -6.92
CA ARG A 355 -8.47 1.59 -7.05
C ARG A 355 -7.53 2.65 -6.50
N TRP A 356 -6.77 2.31 -5.46
CA TRP A 356 -5.84 3.27 -4.86
C TRP A 356 -4.66 3.57 -5.76
N GLU A 357 -4.24 2.61 -6.56
CA GLU A 357 -3.17 2.78 -7.53
C GLU A 357 -3.59 3.62 -8.74
N ILE A 358 -4.87 3.64 -9.05
CA ILE A 358 -5.44 4.40 -10.17
C ILE A 358 -6.23 5.64 -9.72
N ASN A 359 -6.13 6.02 -8.46
CA ASN A 359 -6.92 7.09 -7.85
C ASN A 359 -6.84 8.44 -8.56
N ASP A 360 -5.71 8.75 -9.14
CA ASP A 360 -5.49 10.03 -9.78
C ASP A 360 -5.95 10.06 -11.23
N ARG A 361 -6.26 8.89 -11.78
CA ARG A 361 -6.53 8.71 -13.21
C ARG A 361 -7.82 7.93 -13.44
N TRP A 362 -8.90 8.64 -13.68
CA TRP A 362 -10.18 8.04 -14.03
C TRP A 362 -10.17 7.31 -15.38
N ASP A 363 -9.33 7.76 -16.31
CA ASP A 363 -9.20 7.23 -17.67
C ASP A 363 -8.65 5.79 -17.73
N VAL A 364 -7.99 5.32 -16.67
CA VAL A 364 -7.55 3.90 -16.56
C VAL A 364 -8.68 2.97 -16.08
N CYS A 365 -9.86 3.48 -15.82
CA CYS A 365 -11.02 2.70 -15.40
C CYS A 365 -11.87 2.15 -16.56
N ALA A 366 -11.58 2.51 -17.82
CA ALA A 366 -12.31 2.08 -19.01
C ALA A 366 -12.02 0.62 -19.37
N THR A 367 -12.41 -0.31 -18.52
CA THR A 367 -12.19 -1.76 -18.68
C THR A 367 -13.30 -2.41 -19.53
N ARG A 368 -13.07 -3.68 -19.96
CA ARG A 368 -14.08 -4.49 -20.66
C ARG A 368 -15.17 -4.99 -19.74
N GLY A 369 -14.87 -5.13 -18.44
CA GLY A 369 -15.78 -5.67 -17.44
C GLY A 369 -16.94 -4.72 -17.14
N GLY A 370 -18.10 -5.29 -16.79
CA GLY A 370 -19.27 -4.54 -16.36
C GLY A 370 -19.11 -3.91 -14.97
N THR A 371 -20.12 -3.14 -14.55
CA THR A 371 -20.18 -2.46 -13.25
C THR A 371 -20.71 -3.31 -12.10
N SER A 372 -21.30 -4.49 -12.39
CA SER A 372 -22.07 -5.30 -11.42
C SER A 372 -21.36 -5.59 -10.09
N ARG A 373 -20.05 -5.89 -10.12
CA ARG A 373 -19.26 -6.09 -8.91
C ARG A 373 -19.21 -4.82 -8.05
N TYR A 374 -19.04 -3.67 -8.67
CA TYR A 374 -18.94 -2.38 -7.99
C TYR A 374 -20.33 -1.90 -7.52
N GLU A 375 -21.38 -2.21 -8.26
CA GLU A 375 -22.77 -1.96 -7.86
C GLU A 375 -23.16 -2.79 -6.62
N ALA A 376 -22.78 -4.06 -6.57
CA ALA A 376 -22.99 -4.91 -5.42
C ALA A 376 -22.27 -4.36 -4.18
N GLU A 377 -21.05 -3.85 -4.36
CA GLU A 377 -20.28 -3.22 -3.29
C GLU A 377 -20.92 -1.91 -2.83
N ARG A 378 -21.32 -1.04 -3.76
CA ARG A 378 -22.07 0.18 -3.46
C ARG A 378 -23.33 -0.11 -2.66
N ALA A 379 -24.12 -1.09 -3.11
CA ALA A 379 -25.35 -1.49 -2.42
C ALA A 379 -25.06 -2.02 -0.99
N PHE A 380 -24.00 -2.78 -0.82
CA PHE A 380 -23.60 -3.30 0.50
C PHE A 380 -23.23 -2.17 1.46
N TYR A 381 -22.30 -1.29 1.10
CA TYR A 381 -21.88 -0.19 1.98
C TYR A 381 -23.01 0.83 2.20
N GLY A 382 -23.85 1.04 1.19
CA GLY A 382 -25.04 1.88 1.33
C GLY A 382 -26.05 1.33 2.34
N ARG A 383 -26.27 0.02 2.38
CA ARG A 383 -27.13 -0.63 3.41
C ARG A 383 -26.48 -0.55 4.79
N LEU A 384 -25.17 -0.85 4.86
CA LEU A 384 -24.43 -0.83 6.13
C LEU A 384 -24.41 0.55 6.79
N ALA A 385 -24.26 1.62 5.97
CA ALA A 385 -24.28 3.00 6.44
C ALA A 385 -25.64 3.43 7.02
N ARG A 386 -26.74 2.78 6.61
CA ARG A 386 -28.12 3.04 7.09
C ARG A 386 -28.60 2.05 8.16
N ARG A 387 -27.71 1.24 8.68
CA ARG A 387 -28.05 0.20 9.66
C ARG A 387 -28.64 0.78 10.96
N VAL A 388 -29.61 0.07 11.54
CA VAL A 388 -30.21 0.35 12.84
C VAL A 388 -30.06 -0.91 13.71
N PRO A 389 -29.53 -0.84 14.93
CA PRO A 389 -28.95 0.35 15.58
C PRO A 389 -27.72 0.90 14.85
N PRO A 390 -27.39 2.18 15.01
CA PRO A 390 -26.30 2.81 14.27
C PRO A 390 -24.94 2.22 14.71
N LEU A 391 -24.03 2.08 13.73
CA LEU A 391 -22.65 1.69 14.00
C LEU A 391 -21.95 2.72 14.91
N PRO A 392 -20.95 2.31 15.74
CA PRO A 392 -20.09 3.26 16.45
C PRO A 392 -19.53 4.30 15.48
N ARG A 393 -19.38 5.53 15.96
CA ARG A 393 -19.02 6.67 15.09
C ARG A 393 -17.80 6.42 14.20
N PRO A 394 -16.66 5.87 14.69
CA PRO A 394 -15.50 5.61 13.83
C PRO A 394 -15.81 4.59 12.73
N PHE A 395 -16.52 3.52 13.06
CA PHE A 395 -16.93 2.52 12.08
C PHE A 395 -17.90 3.13 11.03
N ARG A 396 -18.89 3.87 11.48
CA ARG A 396 -19.89 4.51 10.60
C ARG A 396 -19.25 5.47 9.61
N VAL A 397 -18.30 6.29 10.06
CA VAL A 397 -17.62 7.27 9.20
C VAL A 397 -16.71 6.55 8.18
N SER A 398 -16.01 5.49 8.58
CA SER A 398 -15.22 4.65 7.69
C SER A 398 -16.08 3.97 6.61
N VAL A 399 -17.24 3.43 7.01
CA VAL A 399 -18.23 2.84 6.09
C VAL A 399 -18.78 3.89 5.12
N ALA A 400 -19.08 5.10 5.61
CA ALA A 400 -19.58 6.20 4.76
C ALA A 400 -18.54 6.60 3.70
N PHE A 401 -17.27 6.69 4.08
CA PHE A 401 -16.20 6.96 3.11
C PHE A 401 -16.03 5.81 2.11
N ARG A 402 -16.13 4.58 2.59
CA ARG A 402 -16.07 3.39 1.72
C ARG A 402 -17.25 3.32 0.74
N ALA A 403 -18.44 3.73 1.17
CA ALA A 403 -19.61 3.85 0.30
C ALA A 403 -19.37 4.88 -0.81
N TYR A 404 -18.74 6.03 -0.49
CA TYR A 404 -18.35 7.01 -1.51
C TYR A 404 -17.37 6.42 -2.53
N LEU A 405 -16.36 5.67 -2.09
CA LEU A 405 -15.40 5.05 -3.01
C LEU A 405 -16.07 4.05 -3.96
N ALA A 406 -17.02 3.28 -3.45
CA ALA A 406 -17.79 2.36 -4.27
C ALA A 406 -18.69 3.11 -5.29
N GLU A 407 -19.35 4.18 -4.87
CA GLU A 407 -20.14 5.05 -5.75
C GLU A 407 -19.28 5.69 -6.85
N ARG A 408 -18.11 6.22 -6.48
CA ARG A 408 -17.15 6.76 -7.44
C ARG A 408 -16.78 5.74 -8.52
N ASP A 409 -16.48 4.51 -8.12
CA ASP A 409 -16.05 3.48 -9.06
C ASP A 409 -17.16 3.04 -10.01
N VAL A 410 -18.39 2.94 -9.52
CA VAL A 410 -19.56 2.70 -10.37
C VAL A 410 -19.71 3.85 -11.37
N TYR A 411 -19.68 5.09 -10.88
CA TYR A 411 -19.85 6.28 -11.72
C TYR A 411 -18.80 6.37 -12.84
N VAL A 412 -17.51 6.26 -12.47
CA VAL A 412 -16.41 6.41 -13.44
C VAL A 412 -16.45 5.32 -14.51
N ARG A 413 -16.71 4.07 -14.12
CA ARG A 413 -16.76 2.93 -15.06
C ARG A 413 -18.01 2.98 -15.94
N ALA A 414 -19.17 3.31 -15.37
CA ALA A 414 -20.40 3.47 -16.14
C ALA A 414 -20.26 4.61 -17.17
N THR A 415 -19.66 5.73 -16.75
CA THR A 415 -19.43 6.88 -17.64
C THR A 415 -18.45 6.53 -18.75
N ALA A 416 -17.33 5.84 -18.45
CA ALA A 416 -16.40 5.38 -19.48
C ALA A 416 -17.06 4.42 -20.47
N GLY A 417 -17.88 3.49 -20.00
CA GLY A 417 -18.66 2.58 -20.84
C GLY A 417 -19.66 3.31 -21.74
N ALA A 418 -20.35 4.31 -21.20
CA ALA A 418 -21.29 5.13 -21.94
C ALA A 418 -20.59 5.97 -23.02
N VAL A 419 -19.44 6.58 -22.72
CA VAL A 419 -18.62 7.31 -23.72
C VAL A 419 -18.22 6.40 -24.87
N LEU A 420 -17.71 5.18 -24.57
CA LEU A 420 -17.33 4.22 -25.61
C LEU A 420 -18.54 3.73 -26.44
N ALA A 421 -19.70 3.59 -25.81
CA ALA A 421 -20.94 3.25 -26.53
C ALA A 421 -21.39 4.38 -27.47
N LEU A 422 -21.29 5.64 -27.02
CA LEU A 422 -21.59 6.80 -27.85
C LEU A 422 -20.62 6.96 -29.01
N ARG A 423 -19.32 6.70 -28.85
CA ARG A 423 -18.33 6.66 -29.95
C ARG A 423 -18.76 5.67 -31.03
N ARG A 424 -19.10 4.43 -30.63
CA ARG A 424 -19.59 3.41 -31.59
C ARG A 424 -20.86 3.85 -32.32
N ARG A 425 -21.74 4.53 -31.62
CA ARG A 425 -22.98 5.04 -32.25
C ARG A 425 -22.67 6.18 -33.19
N LEU A 426 -21.91 7.16 -32.77
CA LEU A 426 -21.46 8.29 -33.59
C LEU A 426 -20.83 7.81 -34.92
N ALA A 427 -19.94 6.80 -34.83
CA ALA A 427 -19.26 6.24 -35.99
C ALA A 427 -20.25 5.54 -36.97
N ARG A 428 -21.40 5.04 -36.49
CA ARG A 428 -22.40 4.36 -37.33
C ARG A 428 -23.46 5.29 -37.90
N SER A 429 -23.88 6.28 -37.13
CA SER A 429 -25.11 7.05 -37.41
C SER A 429 -24.84 8.55 -37.59
N GLY A 430 -23.61 9.02 -37.39
CA GLY A 430 -23.21 10.41 -37.52
C GLY A 430 -23.58 11.30 -36.32
N PRO A 431 -23.15 12.58 -36.36
CA PRO A 431 -23.32 13.53 -35.26
C PRO A 431 -24.77 13.96 -35.01
N ASP A 432 -25.63 13.91 -36.04
CA ASP A 432 -27.03 14.36 -35.97
C ASP A 432 -27.98 13.30 -35.39
N ASP A 433 -27.49 12.10 -35.06
CA ASP A 433 -28.35 11.06 -34.45
C ASP A 433 -28.89 11.54 -33.09
N ARG A 434 -30.21 11.68 -32.99
CA ARG A 434 -30.91 12.08 -31.76
C ARG A 434 -30.55 11.24 -30.54
N ARG A 435 -30.14 9.97 -30.73
CA ARG A 435 -29.71 9.09 -29.62
C ARG A 435 -28.30 9.43 -29.15
N VAL A 436 -27.42 9.93 -30.03
CA VAL A 436 -26.13 10.48 -29.64
C VAL A 436 -26.34 11.73 -28.77
N GLN A 437 -27.17 12.67 -29.24
CA GLN A 437 -27.50 13.90 -28.52
C GLN A 437 -28.12 13.61 -27.14
N ARG A 438 -29.10 12.70 -27.10
CA ARG A 438 -29.74 12.28 -25.85
C ARG A 438 -28.70 11.63 -24.89
N GLY A 439 -27.80 10.78 -25.40
CA GLY A 439 -26.76 10.14 -24.61
C GLY A 439 -25.79 11.15 -24.00
N ILE A 440 -25.41 12.20 -24.73
CA ILE A 440 -24.60 13.31 -24.20
C ILE A 440 -25.34 14.04 -23.07
N GLY A 441 -26.62 14.30 -23.25
CA GLY A 441 -27.48 14.88 -22.21
C GLY A 441 -27.53 14.04 -20.93
N MET A 442 -27.66 12.72 -21.08
CA MET A 442 -27.64 11.77 -19.95
C MET A 442 -26.27 11.76 -19.22
N LEU A 443 -25.15 11.88 -19.95
CA LEU A 443 -23.83 12.02 -19.32
C LEU A 443 -23.75 13.30 -18.48
N LEU A 444 -24.29 14.42 -18.97
CA LEU A 444 -24.28 15.68 -18.25
C LEU A 444 -25.12 15.60 -16.98
N GLU A 445 -26.31 15.00 -17.06
CA GLU A 445 -27.16 14.81 -15.89
C GLU A 445 -26.55 13.88 -14.85
N SER A 446 -25.97 12.75 -15.28
CA SER A 446 -25.24 11.84 -14.39
C SER A 446 -24.06 12.54 -13.70
N ALA A 447 -23.36 13.44 -14.39
CA ALA A 447 -22.27 14.23 -13.79
C ALA A 447 -22.79 15.23 -12.73
N ARG A 448 -23.98 15.80 -12.90
CA ARG A 448 -24.63 16.66 -11.89
C ARG A 448 -25.01 15.84 -10.64
N GLN A 449 -25.61 14.68 -10.85
CA GLN A 449 -26.00 13.80 -9.74
C GLN A 449 -24.79 13.35 -8.93
N PHE A 450 -23.67 13.03 -9.58
CA PHE A 450 -22.45 12.61 -8.91
C PHE A 450 -21.80 13.74 -8.07
N GLU A 451 -22.08 15.01 -8.31
CA GLU A 451 -21.61 16.12 -7.45
C GLU A 451 -22.08 15.97 -6.00
N ALA A 452 -23.28 15.49 -5.78
CA ALA A 452 -23.80 15.23 -4.43
C ALA A 452 -23.00 14.13 -3.73
N SER A 453 -22.61 13.07 -4.47
CA SER A 453 -21.75 12.00 -3.96
C SER A 453 -20.35 12.51 -3.60
N VAL A 454 -19.75 13.37 -4.44
CA VAL A 454 -18.46 14.01 -4.14
C VAL A 454 -18.54 14.89 -2.88
N ALA A 455 -19.62 15.66 -2.71
CA ALA A 455 -19.84 16.46 -1.50
C ALA A 455 -19.98 15.58 -0.25
N SER A 456 -20.70 14.47 -0.35
CA SER A 456 -20.85 13.47 0.72
C SER A 456 -19.51 12.81 1.06
N GLY A 457 -18.75 12.38 0.04
CA GLY A 457 -17.40 11.82 0.21
C GLY A 457 -16.45 12.77 0.91
N ARG A 458 -16.50 14.06 0.57
CA ARG A 458 -15.68 15.09 1.24
C ARG A 458 -16.03 15.23 2.73
N ARG A 459 -17.32 15.21 3.07
CA ARG A 459 -17.74 15.20 4.48
C ARG A 459 -17.22 13.96 5.21
N ALA A 460 -17.44 12.77 4.65
CA ALA A 460 -17.00 11.52 5.25
C ALA A 460 -15.47 11.46 5.43
N ALA A 461 -14.69 11.88 4.42
CA ALA A 461 -13.23 11.95 4.50
C ALA A 461 -12.74 12.90 5.60
N ARG A 462 -13.38 14.08 5.70
CA ARG A 462 -13.08 15.08 6.74
C ARG A 462 -13.47 14.58 8.14
N ASP A 463 -14.63 13.98 8.28
CA ASP A 463 -15.11 13.46 9.56
C ASP A 463 -14.22 12.32 10.05
N LEU A 464 -13.78 11.44 9.14
CA LEU A 464 -12.83 10.37 9.44
C LEU A 464 -11.50 10.93 9.94
N TRP A 465 -10.94 11.93 9.27
CA TRP A 465 -9.71 12.59 9.72
C TRP A 465 -9.87 13.21 11.10
N ARG A 466 -10.97 13.94 11.32
CA ARG A 466 -11.22 14.72 12.55
C ARG A 466 -11.58 13.89 13.78
N LEU A 467 -11.75 12.58 13.65
CA LEU A 467 -11.96 11.71 14.80
C LEU A 467 -10.82 11.87 15.81
N THR A 468 -9.58 11.74 15.34
CA THR A 468 -8.41 11.64 16.20
C THR A 468 -7.29 12.62 15.86
N ARG A 469 -7.32 13.26 14.68
CA ARG A 469 -6.23 14.08 14.13
C ARG A 469 -6.48 15.58 14.21
N ASP A 470 -5.44 16.37 13.95
CA ASP A 470 -5.55 17.84 13.95
C ASP A 470 -6.57 18.30 12.89
N ARG A 471 -7.54 19.09 13.35
CA ARG A 471 -8.64 19.59 12.52
C ARG A 471 -8.20 20.64 11.50
N ARG A 472 -7.03 21.26 11.70
CA ARG A 472 -6.43 22.25 10.78
C ARG A 472 -5.81 21.61 9.56
N LEU A 473 -5.41 20.34 9.66
CA LEU A 473 -4.78 19.58 8.59
C LEU A 473 -5.82 18.88 7.72
N ARG A 474 -5.43 18.59 6.48
CA ARG A 474 -6.23 17.80 5.54
C ARG A 474 -5.61 16.44 5.32
N GLY A 475 -6.38 15.40 5.58
CA GLY A 475 -5.95 14.02 5.39
C GLY A 475 -5.85 13.62 3.91
N PRO A 476 -5.18 12.48 3.62
CA PRO A 476 -5.02 11.97 2.27
C PRO A 476 -6.36 11.62 1.61
N ASN A 477 -7.35 11.14 2.36
CA ASN A 477 -8.69 10.87 1.85
C ASN A 477 -9.38 12.13 1.34
N GLU A 478 -9.22 13.26 2.03
CA GLU A 478 -9.79 14.53 1.61
C GLU A 478 -9.13 15.05 0.32
N ARG A 479 -7.80 14.83 0.17
CA ARG A 479 -7.06 15.14 -1.06
C ARG A 479 -7.56 14.29 -2.25
N ILE A 480 -7.85 13.00 -2.02
CA ILE A 480 -8.43 12.13 -3.07
C ILE A 480 -9.77 12.69 -3.56
N VAL A 481 -10.68 12.99 -2.64
CA VAL A 481 -11.99 13.57 -3.02
C VAL A 481 -11.82 14.94 -3.71
N GLY A 482 -10.81 15.71 -3.32
CA GLY A 482 -10.45 16.97 -3.98
C GLY A 482 -10.03 16.76 -5.44
N ARG A 483 -9.23 15.73 -5.73
CA ARG A 483 -8.86 15.34 -7.10
C ARG A 483 -10.07 14.84 -7.89
N ASP A 484 -10.91 14.02 -7.28
CA ASP A 484 -12.16 13.57 -7.91
C ASP A 484 -13.07 14.74 -8.30
N ALA A 485 -13.21 15.74 -7.44
CA ALA A 485 -13.94 16.96 -7.75
C ALA A 485 -13.32 17.75 -8.92
N GLY A 486 -12.00 17.78 -9.02
CA GLY A 486 -11.28 18.36 -10.16
C GLY A 486 -11.59 17.62 -11.46
N ARG A 487 -11.48 16.30 -11.46
CA ARG A 487 -11.78 15.44 -12.61
C ARG A 487 -13.25 15.55 -13.05
N LEU A 488 -14.18 15.66 -12.11
CA LEU A 488 -15.60 15.85 -12.42
C LEU A 488 -15.85 17.20 -13.14
N ARG A 489 -15.19 18.29 -12.71
CA ARG A 489 -15.27 19.58 -13.40
C ARG A 489 -14.69 19.50 -14.81
N GLU A 490 -13.59 18.83 -15.02
CA GLU A 490 -12.97 18.59 -16.34
C GLU A 490 -13.91 17.79 -17.23
N LEU A 491 -14.50 16.71 -16.70
CA LEU A 491 -15.45 15.86 -17.41
C LEU A 491 -16.69 16.66 -17.86
N ARG A 492 -17.26 17.47 -16.97
CA ARG A 492 -18.43 18.32 -17.32
C ARG A 492 -18.09 19.32 -18.44
N ARG A 493 -16.90 19.92 -18.40
CA ARG A 493 -16.44 20.80 -19.48
C ARG A 493 -16.30 20.05 -20.81
N TRP A 494 -15.75 18.83 -20.76
CA TRP A 494 -15.61 17.99 -21.93
C TRP A 494 -16.99 17.58 -22.50
N ILE A 495 -17.94 17.14 -21.66
CA ILE A 495 -19.31 16.79 -22.08
C ILE A 495 -20.02 18.00 -22.73
N LYS A 496 -19.88 19.21 -22.17
CA LYS A 496 -20.45 20.43 -22.76
C LYS A 496 -19.89 20.71 -24.17
N ARG A 497 -18.58 20.47 -24.37
CA ARG A 497 -17.99 20.58 -25.71
C ARG A 497 -18.54 19.51 -26.67
N CYS A 498 -18.76 18.29 -26.19
CA CYS A 498 -19.41 17.24 -26.98
C CYS A 498 -20.85 17.55 -27.30
N ALA A 499 -21.58 18.28 -26.45
CA ALA A 499 -22.94 18.72 -26.72
C ALA A 499 -23.00 19.79 -27.85
N ALA A 500 -21.99 20.65 -27.92
CA ALA A 500 -21.85 21.62 -29.01
C ALA A 500 -21.32 20.97 -30.31
N ASP A 501 -20.47 19.96 -30.20
CA ASP A 501 -19.86 19.27 -31.33
C ASP A 501 -19.68 17.78 -30.97
N PRO A 502 -20.61 16.89 -31.37
CA PRO A 502 -20.54 15.46 -31.03
C PRO A 502 -19.30 14.74 -31.56
N SER A 503 -18.60 15.25 -32.56
CA SER A 503 -17.36 14.65 -33.08
C SER A 503 -16.27 14.59 -32.01
N ARG A 504 -16.34 15.48 -31.02
CA ARG A 504 -15.42 15.50 -29.86
C ARG A 504 -15.55 14.30 -28.94
N LEU A 505 -16.59 13.48 -29.08
CA LEU A 505 -16.63 12.19 -28.38
C LEU A 505 -15.42 11.29 -28.71
N ALA A 506 -14.83 11.44 -29.91
CA ALA A 506 -13.63 10.72 -30.30
C ALA A 506 -12.35 11.19 -29.57
N THR A 507 -12.38 12.37 -28.95
CA THR A 507 -11.21 12.90 -28.23
C THR A 507 -11.06 12.30 -26.82
N ALA A 508 -9.86 12.45 -26.24
CA ALA A 508 -9.62 12.04 -24.85
C ALA A 508 -10.52 12.79 -23.85
N SER A 509 -10.95 12.08 -22.83
CA SER A 509 -11.77 12.58 -21.71
C SER A 509 -11.12 12.18 -20.38
N PRO A 510 -11.56 12.74 -19.25
CA PRO A 510 -11.11 12.30 -17.93
C PRO A 510 -11.41 10.83 -17.57
N VAL A 511 -12.33 10.17 -18.28
CA VAL A 511 -12.74 8.78 -18.01
C VAL A 511 -12.22 7.77 -19.02
N CYS A 512 -11.78 8.21 -20.20
CA CYS A 512 -11.09 7.35 -21.19
C CYS A 512 -10.27 8.19 -22.16
N GLY A 513 -9.13 7.66 -22.60
CA GLY A 513 -8.32 8.25 -23.64
C GLY A 513 -8.99 8.25 -25.01
N ALA A 514 -8.39 8.89 -26.00
CA ALA A 514 -8.80 8.73 -27.40
C ALA A 514 -8.69 7.26 -27.82
N TRP A 515 -7.57 6.66 -27.46
CA TRP A 515 -7.33 5.21 -27.57
C TRP A 515 -7.04 4.60 -26.20
N GLN A 516 -7.29 3.29 -26.03
CA GLN A 516 -7.06 2.52 -24.82
C GLN A 516 -6.30 1.23 -25.14
N LEU A 517 -5.11 1.06 -24.57
CA LEU A 517 -4.45 -0.24 -24.52
C LEU A 517 -5.08 -1.05 -23.39
N ARG A 518 -5.66 -2.19 -23.73
CA ARG A 518 -6.31 -3.11 -22.78
C ARG A 518 -5.62 -4.45 -22.78
N PHE A 519 -5.40 -5.01 -21.61
CA PHE A 519 -4.84 -6.35 -21.44
C PHE A 519 -5.19 -6.90 -20.06
N ASP A 520 -5.06 -8.19 -19.92
CA ASP A 520 -5.17 -8.89 -18.65
C ASP A 520 -3.77 -9.22 -18.13
N VAL A 521 -3.57 -9.10 -16.83
CA VAL A 521 -2.42 -9.61 -16.12
C VAL A 521 -2.84 -10.78 -15.26
N LEU A 522 -2.15 -11.89 -15.42
CA LEU A 522 -2.29 -13.09 -14.62
C LEU A 522 -1.01 -13.29 -13.83
N LEU A 523 -1.09 -13.29 -12.51
CA LEU A 523 0.05 -13.54 -11.66
C LEU A 523 0.36 -15.04 -11.63
N ILE A 524 1.56 -15.41 -12.06
CA ILE A 524 2.01 -16.80 -12.10
C ILE A 524 2.83 -17.11 -10.84
N GLU A 525 3.82 -16.31 -10.57
CA GLU A 525 4.67 -16.42 -9.39
C GLU A 525 4.46 -15.25 -8.46
N PRO A 526 4.11 -15.53 -7.20
CA PRO A 526 3.95 -14.49 -6.21
C PRO A 526 5.32 -13.98 -5.78
N ALA A 527 5.64 -12.81 -6.27
CA ALA A 527 6.80 -12.02 -5.88
C ALA A 527 6.48 -10.54 -6.03
N LEU A 528 7.36 -9.69 -5.57
CA LEU A 528 7.19 -8.25 -5.69
C LEU A 528 7.45 -7.82 -7.13
N GLN A 529 6.43 -7.32 -7.82
CA GLN A 529 6.45 -7.02 -9.24
C GLN A 529 5.75 -5.70 -9.53
N MET A 530 6.17 -5.06 -10.60
CA MET A 530 5.49 -3.88 -11.14
C MET A 530 5.29 -4.07 -12.64
N VAL A 531 4.04 -3.97 -13.10
CA VAL A 531 3.72 -3.90 -14.51
C VAL A 531 3.75 -2.44 -14.95
N VAL A 532 4.52 -2.15 -15.99
CA VAL A 532 4.67 -0.82 -16.55
C VAL A 532 4.20 -0.84 -18.00
N VAL A 533 3.39 0.14 -18.38
CA VAL A 533 3.08 0.42 -19.78
C VAL A 533 3.88 1.65 -20.19
N GLU A 534 4.64 1.53 -21.26
CA GLU A 534 5.51 2.57 -21.76
C GLU A 534 5.21 2.91 -23.20
N CYS A 535 5.46 4.16 -23.57
CA CYS A 535 5.38 4.66 -24.94
C CYS A 535 6.74 5.21 -25.34
N ALA A 536 7.18 4.93 -26.56
CA ALA A 536 8.39 5.53 -27.10
C ALA A 536 8.15 7.01 -27.42
N GLY A 537 9.08 7.85 -27.01
CA GLY A 537 9.17 9.24 -27.44
C GLY A 537 9.77 9.35 -28.85
N GLU A 538 9.75 10.56 -29.42
CA GLU A 538 10.35 10.85 -30.74
C GLU A 538 11.85 10.62 -30.75
N ASP A 539 12.50 10.82 -29.62
CA ASP A 539 13.94 10.57 -29.38
C ASP A 539 14.28 9.08 -29.19
N GLY A 540 13.28 8.18 -29.26
CA GLY A 540 13.44 6.75 -29.01
C GLY A 540 13.46 6.38 -27.53
N SER A 541 13.43 7.33 -26.60
CA SER A 541 13.31 7.06 -25.16
C SER A 541 11.95 6.47 -24.81
N TRP A 542 11.91 5.68 -23.71
CA TRP A 542 10.67 5.07 -23.23
C TRP A 542 10.13 5.82 -22.03
N GLN A 543 8.93 6.34 -22.15
CA GLN A 543 8.22 7.06 -21.09
C GLN A 543 7.10 6.19 -20.52
N ALA A 544 7.04 6.07 -19.20
CA ALA A 544 5.99 5.30 -18.54
C ALA A 544 4.65 6.06 -18.59
N LEU A 545 3.66 5.47 -19.26
CA LEU A 545 2.27 5.91 -19.27
C LEU A 545 1.53 5.47 -18.02
N HIS A 546 1.82 4.27 -17.52
CA HIS A 546 1.17 3.70 -16.36
C HIS A 546 2.08 2.71 -15.65
N ARG A 547 2.06 2.72 -14.32
CA ARG A 547 2.78 1.79 -13.46
C ARG A 547 1.82 1.22 -12.44
N ARG A 548 1.90 -0.08 -12.20
CA ARG A 548 1.10 -0.73 -11.19
C ARG A 548 1.83 -1.91 -10.57
N MET A 549 1.90 -1.91 -9.24
CA MET A 549 2.30 -3.10 -8.49
C MET A 549 1.27 -4.20 -8.69
N THR A 550 1.73 -5.40 -9.02
CA THR A 550 0.87 -6.59 -9.19
C THR A 550 0.77 -7.39 -7.91
N ILE A 551 0.77 -6.71 -6.81
CA ILE A 551 0.63 -7.29 -5.50
C ILE A 551 -0.84 -7.64 -5.31
N GLU A 552 -1.14 -8.92 -5.32
CA GLU A 552 -2.50 -9.42 -5.24
C GLU A 552 -2.61 -10.43 -4.11
N PHE A 553 -3.51 -10.11 -3.23
CA PHE A 553 -3.66 -10.81 -2.00
C PHE A 553 -5.03 -11.40 -1.89
N ARG A 554 -5.15 -12.46 -1.18
CA ARG A 554 -6.38 -12.81 -0.59
C ARG A 554 -7.41 -13.56 -1.39
N ALA A 555 -8.62 -13.00 -1.52
CA ALA A 555 -9.81 -13.69 -1.96
C ALA A 555 -9.61 -14.60 -3.17
N GLU A 556 -8.77 -14.17 -4.07
CA GLU A 556 -8.40 -14.95 -5.25
C GLU A 556 -7.41 -16.07 -4.93
N ALA A 557 -6.70 -15.99 -3.81
CA ALA A 557 -5.86 -17.08 -3.33
C ALA A 557 -6.67 -18.29 -2.86
N ALA A 558 -7.87 -18.07 -2.39
CA ALA A 558 -8.78 -19.12 -1.95
C ALA A 558 -9.43 -19.91 -3.11
N ARG A 559 -9.24 -19.46 -4.37
CA ARG A 559 -9.80 -20.10 -5.57
C ARG A 559 -8.68 -20.55 -6.53
N PRO A 560 -8.07 -21.72 -6.31
CA PRO A 560 -6.91 -22.16 -7.09
C PRO A 560 -7.19 -22.40 -8.59
N ARG A 561 -8.44 -22.47 -9.03
CA ARG A 561 -8.81 -22.79 -10.41
C ARG A 561 -9.03 -21.59 -11.34
N SER A 562 -9.13 -20.34 -10.81
CA SER A 562 -9.49 -19.19 -11.66
C SER A 562 -8.33 -18.23 -11.94
N GLY A 563 -7.14 -18.45 -11.46
CA GLY A 563 -5.98 -17.56 -11.66
C GLY A 563 -6.32 -16.10 -11.35
N LEU A 564 -5.40 -15.36 -10.80
CA LEU A 564 -5.54 -13.91 -10.65
C LEU A 564 -5.63 -13.27 -12.03
N ARG A 565 -6.74 -12.61 -12.31
CA ARG A 565 -6.92 -11.86 -13.54
C ARG A 565 -7.18 -10.41 -13.20
N ARG A 566 -6.29 -9.53 -13.65
CA ARG A 566 -6.44 -8.07 -13.55
C ARG A 566 -6.50 -7.46 -14.93
N GLU A 567 -7.58 -6.78 -15.21
CA GLU A 567 -7.74 -6.05 -16.45
C GLU A 567 -7.10 -4.67 -16.33
N PHE A 568 -6.21 -4.38 -17.27
CA PHE A 568 -5.60 -3.07 -17.45
C PHE A 568 -6.29 -2.35 -18.59
N SER A 569 -6.47 -1.05 -18.42
CA SER A 569 -6.93 -0.15 -19.48
C SER A 569 -6.13 1.14 -19.35
N VAL A 570 -5.22 1.37 -20.28
CA VAL A 570 -4.28 2.50 -20.24
C VAL A 570 -4.54 3.42 -21.43
N PRO A 571 -4.81 4.72 -21.22
CA PRO A 571 -5.01 5.67 -22.31
C PRO A 571 -3.73 5.88 -23.10
N VAL A 572 -3.87 5.95 -24.42
CA VAL A 572 -2.80 6.13 -25.38
C VAL A 572 -3.18 7.23 -26.37
N ALA A 573 -2.20 7.89 -26.95
CA ALA A 573 -2.42 9.00 -27.87
C ALA A 573 -3.08 8.54 -29.17
N GLY A 574 -2.64 7.44 -29.76
CA GLY A 574 -3.11 6.95 -31.06
C GLY A 574 -2.72 5.51 -31.35
N PRO A 575 -3.18 4.97 -32.47
CA PRO A 575 -2.86 3.60 -32.89
C PRO A 575 -1.40 3.44 -33.34
N ASP A 576 -0.77 4.52 -33.78
CA ASP A 576 0.61 4.53 -34.26
C ASP A 576 1.62 4.66 -33.12
N ALA A 577 1.15 4.78 -31.87
CA ALA A 577 2.00 4.86 -30.71
C ALA A 577 2.80 3.54 -30.53
N ARG A 578 4.10 3.65 -30.51
CA ARG A 578 4.99 2.52 -30.22
C ARG A 578 4.93 2.21 -28.72
N LEU A 579 4.34 1.09 -28.37
CA LEU A 579 4.04 0.72 -26.99
C LEU A 579 4.81 -0.52 -26.56
N ARG A 580 5.13 -0.62 -25.26
CA ARG A 580 5.58 -1.88 -24.65
C ARG A 580 4.93 -2.10 -23.29
N ILE A 581 4.76 -3.36 -22.92
CA ILE A 581 4.43 -3.81 -21.58
C ILE A 581 5.71 -4.38 -20.99
N ALA A 582 6.11 -3.86 -19.83
CA ALA A 582 7.31 -4.28 -19.13
C ALA A 582 6.98 -4.73 -17.70
N VAL A 583 7.83 -5.59 -17.14
CA VAL A 583 7.79 -6.03 -15.76
C VAL A 583 9.08 -5.59 -15.08
N ARG A 584 8.95 -5.02 -13.88
CA ARG A 584 10.06 -4.66 -13.00
C ARG A 584 9.91 -5.41 -11.68
N GLY A 585 11.03 -5.73 -11.04
CA GLY A 585 11.04 -6.50 -9.80
C GLY A 585 11.17 -8.00 -10.04
N LEU A 586 10.81 -8.80 -9.04
CA LEU A 586 10.98 -10.26 -9.04
C LEU A 586 9.68 -10.98 -9.38
N GLY A 587 9.80 -12.08 -10.11
CA GLY A 587 8.70 -12.97 -10.43
C GLY A 587 8.15 -12.83 -11.84
N ARG A 588 7.14 -13.62 -12.17
CA ARG A 588 6.56 -13.75 -13.50
C ARG A 588 5.11 -13.33 -13.53
N VAL A 589 4.72 -12.63 -14.60
CA VAL A 589 3.33 -12.34 -14.92
C VAL A 589 2.99 -12.83 -16.31
N THR A 590 1.80 -13.37 -16.49
CA THR A 590 1.27 -13.62 -17.83
C THR A 590 0.42 -12.45 -18.26
N VAL A 591 0.78 -11.84 -19.39
CA VAL A 591 -0.03 -10.85 -20.09
C VAL A 591 -0.91 -11.57 -21.10
N ALA A 592 -2.19 -11.22 -21.13
CA ALA A 592 -3.17 -11.87 -22.00
C ALA A 592 -4.13 -10.86 -22.63
N ASN A 593 -4.80 -11.26 -23.70
CA ASN A 593 -5.89 -10.52 -24.34
C ASN A 593 -5.54 -9.07 -24.67
N VAL A 594 -4.35 -8.82 -25.19
CA VAL A 594 -3.87 -7.47 -25.53
C VAL A 594 -4.65 -6.94 -26.73
N GLU A 595 -5.21 -5.75 -26.59
CA GLU A 595 -5.91 -5.03 -27.66
C GLU A 595 -5.76 -3.52 -27.48
N LEU A 596 -5.76 -2.81 -28.59
CA LEU A 596 -5.81 -1.36 -28.65
C LEU A 596 -7.13 -0.92 -29.28
N THR A 597 -7.89 -0.04 -28.61
CA THR A 597 -9.22 0.35 -29.09
C THR A 597 -9.54 1.82 -28.79
N ASP A 598 -10.26 2.47 -29.71
CA ASP A 598 -10.89 3.78 -29.50
C ASP A 598 -12.36 3.66 -29.07
N GLY A 599 -12.85 2.41 -28.95
CA GLY A 599 -14.25 2.09 -28.67
C GLY A 599 -15.05 1.76 -29.94
N VAL A 600 -14.50 2.02 -31.13
CA VAL A 600 -15.06 1.68 -32.45
C VAL A 600 -14.23 0.55 -33.06
N ASP A 601 -12.95 0.83 -33.28
CA ASP A 601 -11.99 -0.12 -33.81
C ASP A 601 -11.30 -0.89 -32.68
N VAL A 602 -10.91 -2.14 -32.99
CA VAL A 602 -10.11 -2.99 -32.12
C VAL A 602 -8.94 -3.53 -32.92
N LEU A 603 -7.74 -3.14 -32.53
CA LEU A 603 -6.47 -3.62 -33.09
C LEU A 603 -5.86 -4.65 -32.15
N ARG A 604 -5.20 -5.67 -32.72
CA ARG A 604 -4.42 -6.65 -31.96
C ARG A 604 -2.98 -6.63 -32.42
N PRO A 605 -2.01 -6.79 -31.50
CA PRO A 605 -0.61 -6.75 -31.89
C PRO A 605 -0.27 -7.92 -32.81
N GLY A 606 0.51 -7.64 -33.84
CA GLY A 606 1.08 -8.65 -34.72
C GLY A 606 2.04 -9.57 -33.96
N GLY A 607 2.16 -10.82 -34.40
CA GLY A 607 3.05 -11.79 -33.75
C GLY A 607 2.67 -12.20 -32.32
N TRP A 608 1.50 -11.77 -31.81
CA TRP A 608 1.04 -12.23 -30.50
C TRP A 608 0.73 -13.72 -30.54
N PRO A 609 1.18 -14.53 -29.52
CA PRO A 609 1.00 -15.98 -29.53
C PRO A 609 -0.44 -16.42 -29.76
N ALA A 610 -0.63 -17.53 -30.48
CA ALA A 610 -1.96 -18.10 -30.75
C ALA A 610 -2.76 -18.39 -29.46
N ALA A 611 -2.08 -18.75 -28.37
CA ALA A 611 -2.65 -18.90 -27.05
C ALA A 611 -3.11 -17.58 -26.41
N ARG A 612 -2.92 -16.45 -27.08
CA ARG A 612 -3.25 -15.10 -26.60
C ARG A 612 -2.63 -14.73 -25.25
N ARG A 613 -1.53 -15.37 -24.87
CA ARG A 613 -0.82 -15.18 -23.59
C ARG A 613 0.68 -15.10 -23.82
N ARG A 614 1.35 -14.26 -23.06
CA ARG A 614 2.82 -14.17 -22.99
C ARG A 614 3.26 -13.98 -21.55
N THR A 615 4.23 -14.76 -21.09
CA THR A 615 4.81 -14.63 -19.76
C THR A 615 6.02 -13.72 -19.83
N LEU A 616 6.09 -12.76 -18.91
CA LEU A 616 7.18 -11.80 -18.76
C LEU A 616 7.78 -11.97 -17.35
N GLY A 617 9.08 -11.70 -17.24
CA GLY A 617 9.85 -11.85 -16.02
C GLY A 617 10.44 -13.25 -15.85
N ALA A 618 11.30 -13.41 -14.86
CA ALA A 618 11.94 -14.66 -14.49
C ALA A 618 11.31 -15.24 -13.21
N ALA A 619 11.55 -16.53 -12.96
CA ALA A 619 11.27 -17.12 -11.65
C ALA A 619 12.03 -16.33 -10.57
N ALA A 620 11.38 -16.09 -9.43
CA ALA A 620 12.06 -15.50 -8.29
C ALA A 620 13.28 -16.37 -7.93
N PRO A 621 14.46 -15.78 -7.69
CA PRO A 621 15.63 -16.54 -7.33
C PRO A 621 15.37 -17.34 -6.06
N GLY A 622 15.83 -18.57 -6.04
CA GLY A 622 15.68 -19.47 -4.89
C GLY A 622 16.48 -19.02 -3.68
N SER A 623 17.60 -18.32 -3.90
CA SER A 623 18.50 -17.78 -2.88
C SER A 623 19.25 -16.54 -3.40
N GLY A 624 19.72 -15.71 -2.50
CA GLY A 624 20.51 -14.52 -2.79
C GLY A 624 19.72 -13.21 -2.78
N PHE A 625 20.45 -12.11 -2.60
CA PHE A 625 19.92 -10.76 -2.63
C PHE A 625 19.44 -10.44 -4.05
N PRO A 626 18.18 -10.09 -4.23
CA PRO A 626 17.67 -9.82 -5.55
C PRO A 626 18.22 -8.48 -6.07
N ASP A 627 18.67 -8.47 -7.31
CA ASP A 627 18.96 -7.23 -8.02
C ASP A 627 17.64 -6.54 -8.39
N LEU A 628 17.01 -5.92 -7.38
CA LEU A 628 15.75 -5.21 -7.51
C LEU A 628 15.99 -3.79 -7.98
N ASP A 629 16.12 -3.62 -9.28
CA ASP A 629 16.11 -2.29 -9.88
C ASP A 629 14.71 -1.94 -10.41
N TRP A 630 13.96 -1.17 -9.61
CA TRP A 630 12.64 -0.67 -10.01
C TRP A 630 12.69 0.36 -11.16
N THR A 631 13.88 0.79 -11.56
CA THR A 631 14.07 1.72 -12.66
C THR A 631 14.26 1.01 -14.00
N ARG A 632 14.70 -0.27 -13.96
CA ARG A 632 14.96 -1.09 -15.13
C ARG A 632 13.89 -2.15 -15.33
N ASN A 633 13.62 -2.47 -16.58
CA ASN A 633 12.73 -3.55 -16.93
C ASN A 633 13.48 -4.89 -16.80
N ALA A 634 12.96 -5.80 -15.96
CA ALA A 634 13.46 -7.18 -15.88
C ALA A 634 13.13 -7.93 -17.17
N ASP A 635 11.97 -7.64 -17.77
CA ASP A 635 11.54 -8.17 -19.08
C ASP A 635 10.50 -7.23 -19.71
N SER A 636 10.34 -7.29 -21.02
CA SER A 636 9.35 -6.49 -21.72
C SER A 636 8.93 -7.09 -23.06
N VAL A 637 7.76 -6.69 -23.53
CA VAL A 637 7.25 -6.99 -24.87
C VAL A 637 6.84 -5.72 -25.58
N THR A 638 7.43 -5.45 -26.72
CA THR A 638 6.99 -4.37 -27.62
C THR A 638 5.76 -4.84 -28.38
N LEU A 639 4.79 -3.94 -28.51
CA LEU A 639 3.50 -4.19 -29.15
C LEU A 639 3.51 -3.51 -30.51
N ASP A 640 3.35 -4.28 -31.56
CA ASP A 640 3.19 -3.81 -32.94
C ASP A 640 1.73 -4.04 -33.36
N PHE A 641 0.99 -2.98 -33.59
CA PHE A 641 -0.40 -3.03 -34.03
C PHE A 641 -0.55 -2.96 -35.54
N GLY A 642 0.56 -2.87 -36.29
CA GLY A 642 0.59 -2.82 -37.76
C GLY A 642 -0.05 -1.56 -38.35
N GLU A 643 0.25 -1.25 -39.62
CA GLU A 643 -0.45 -0.20 -40.35
C GLU A 643 -1.97 -0.52 -40.44
N LYS A 644 -2.80 0.48 -40.21
CA LYS A 644 -4.26 0.38 -40.35
C LYS A 644 -4.62 -0.14 -41.74
N LYS A 645 -4.85 -1.40 -41.93
CA LYS A 645 -5.80 -1.87 -42.93
C LYS A 645 -7.20 -1.54 -42.41
N ARG A 646 -7.70 -0.33 -42.68
CA ARG A 646 -9.12 0.01 -42.46
C ARG A 646 -9.93 -1.07 -43.17
N ARG A 647 -10.55 -1.97 -42.43
CA ARG A 647 -11.64 -2.79 -43.00
C ARG A 647 -12.78 -1.81 -43.24
N PRO A 648 -13.21 -1.58 -44.49
CA PRO A 648 -14.40 -0.80 -44.73
C PRO A 648 -15.54 -1.50 -44.01
N ALA A 649 -16.36 -0.71 -43.31
CA ALA A 649 -17.60 -1.21 -42.73
C ALA A 649 -18.36 -1.99 -43.83
N LYS A 650 -18.51 -3.31 -43.65
CA LYS A 650 -19.34 -4.11 -44.55
C LYS A 650 -20.75 -3.56 -44.43
N GLY A 651 -21.10 -2.69 -45.32
CA GLY A 651 -22.49 -2.35 -45.61
C GLY A 651 -23.19 -3.64 -46.05
N ARG A 652 -23.98 -4.23 -45.16
CA ARG A 652 -25.00 -5.16 -45.62
C ARG A 652 -26.00 -4.31 -46.43
N LEU A 653 -25.91 -4.38 -47.74
CA LEU A 653 -27.02 -4.11 -48.62
C LEU A 653 -28.13 -5.07 -48.19
N LEU A 654 -29.18 -4.53 -47.58
CA LEU A 654 -30.47 -5.17 -47.47
C LEU A 654 -31.05 -5.22 -48.86
N LYS A 655 -31.19 -6.43 -49.41
CA LYS A 655 -32.26 -6.74 -50.35
C LYS A 655 -33.50 -7.09 -49.55
#